data_11762caf4499b26459cc536df466b1ca
#
_entry.id   11762caf4499b26459cc536df466b1ca
#
_cell.length_a   1.000
_cell.length_b   1.000
_cell.length_c   1.000
_cell.angle_alpha   90.00
_cell.angle_beta   90.00
_cell.angle_gamma   90.00
#
_symmetry.space_group_name_H-M   'P 1'
#
loop_
_entity.id
_entity.type
_entity.pdbx_description
1 polymer ?
#
loop_
_entity_poly.entity_id
_entity_poly.type
_entity_poly.pdbx_seq_one_letter_code
_entity_poly.pdbx_strand_id
1 'polypeptide(L)'
;MLVRDILKGHRQMFLGRRFAAAATACVLTAAGFSLLLLSTAQSPAMAASESCAGSGEVTVLPSPMTPWSGAPLRVMVVAEKPVAGTLSLIAPDGSVAVKSADRHDGPPYSWFAEVATPAAGTWHAKLDSAECGPVNREINVAARKPEGVRFPAGSIWQVRNSWNATNEALFSAWVEKLFDAPPDQDLNWKVWYEVLRDQSRNFLFNYLGRNEDATQIGQRPDCADFVYFLRAYFAFKMGLPFGYSNCSRGFGGRPPKCYQWFDIEHPEVTRPPPPPEQVVAEAAPADQPPGQSSRVLGLFGRSDPPADAAPAAPAAKAPPPKPKRPTNFAEYLRDVGDVVHTGAVRAGDDSADFYTVPLTQAALRPGTVYADPYGHVLMLVRRVPEANGQPGVFLAVDAEPDGSITRKRFWRGNFLFVHEPSLGTPGFKHFRPILKDKGGSLRRLDNADINKNPEFADYSNEQSKMPMEDFYDRMDDVMSPEPLDPVKAMTDAITSLNEQIKTRVTSIENGRKWQAKAAGDATMPDGASIFETSGPWEDFSTPARDFRLLVAIDVVRNFPDRFARRSDRFAIPPGKSVADVKSELQGVLASELASRKITYTRTDGSPWTLSVKDVLERAADFEMAYNPNDCVELRWGAAEGSEEASTCKRHAPQAQRAKMSEYRAWFRERHWPAHS
;
A
#
# COMPACT_ATOMS: atom_id res chain seq x y z
N MET A 1 -50.76 -19.69 18.03
CA MET A 1 -51.72 -20.59 17.34
C MET A 1 -50.89 -21.42 16.40
N LEU A 2 -50.60 -22.59 16.84
CA LEU A 2 -50.70 -23.93 16.24
C LEU A 2 -49.73 -24.15 15.07
N VAL A 3 -48.80 -25.02 15.13
CA VAL A 3 -48.61 -26.43 15.51
C VAL A 3 -47.91 -27.11 14.34
N ARG A 4 -46.66 -27.63 14.57
CA ARG A 4 -46.33 -29.07 14.68
C ARG A 4 -46.51 -29.90 13.39
N ASP A 5 -45.58 -30.54 13.03
CA ASP A 5 -44.87 -31.83 13.05
C ASP A 5 -44.80 -32.46 11.66
N ILE A 6 -43.74 -33.11 11.35
CA ILE A 6 -43.68 -34.58 11.14
C ILE A 6 -42.23 -35.03 10.90
N LEU A 7 -41.78 -35.85 11.82
CA LEU A 7 -40.63 -36.77 11.75
C LEU A 7 -41.04 -38.07 11.00
N LYS A 8 -40.06 -38.72 10.35
CA LYS A 8 -39.81 -40.18 10.18
C LYS A 8 -39.10 -40.38 8.85
N GLY A 9 -37.92 -40.94 8.70
CA GLY A 9 -37.33 -42.11 9.35
C GLY A 9 -37.12 -43.20 8.32
N HIS A 10 -35.88 -43.60 8.09
CA HIS A 10 -35.61 -45.02 7.73
C HIS A 10 -34.10 -45.35 7.95
N ARG A 11 -33.94 -46.34 8.83
CA ARG A 11 -32.74 -47.14 9.05
C ARG A 11 -32.69 -48.28 8.03
N GLN A 12 -31.51 -48.68 7.63
CA GLN A 12 -31.05 -50.07 7.40
C GLN A 12 -29.52 -50.02 7.22
N MET A 13 -28.71 -50.54 8.06
CA MET A 13 -28.23 -51.87 8.45
C MET A 13 -27.86 -52.80 7.28
N PHE A 14 -26.56 -53.16 7.22
CA PHE A 14 -26.00 -54.50 7.02
C PHE A 14 -24.48 -54.46 7.22
N LEU A 15 -24.00 -55.14 8.29
CA LEU A 15 -23.16 -56.34 8.41
C LEU A 15 -21.96 -56.38 7.43
N GLY A 16 -20.70 -56.37 7.84
CA GLY A 16 -20.05 -57.25 8.84
C GLY A 16 -19.27 -58.40 8.14
N ARG A 17 -17.95 -58.37 8.12
CA ARG A 17 -17.14 -59.62 8.08
C ARG A 17 -15.75 -59.38 8.68
N ARG A 18 -15.54 -60.09 9.78
CA ARG A 18 -14.22 -60.38 10.39
C ARG A 18 -13.56 -61.49 9.58
N PHE A 19 -12.21 -61.48 9.46
CA PHE A 19 -11.42 -62.70 9.41
C PHE A 19 -10.15 -62.50 10.28
N ALA A 20 -9.91 -63.54 11.08
CA ALA A 20 -8.88 -63.64 12.08
C ALA A 20 -7.73 -64.54 11.62
N ALA A 21 -6.55 -64.21 12.14
CA ALA A 21 -5.45 -65.04 12.61
C ALA A 21 -4.96 -66.24 11.81
N ALA A 22 -3.66 -66.33 11.64
CA ALA A 22 -2.91 -67.56 11.98
C ALA A 22 -1.41 -67.18 12.26
N ALA A 23 -1.00 -67.44 13.47
CA ALA A 23 0.42 -67.52 13.88
C ALA A 23 0.98 -68.90 13.50
N THR A 24 2.21 -68.98 13.04
CA THR A 24 2.98 -70.21 13.11
C THR A 24 4.42 -69.90 13.57
N ALA A 25 4.73 -70.41 14.72
CA ALA A 25 6.09 -70.47 15.26
C ALA A 25 6.88 -71.63 14.65
N CYS A 26 8.16 -71.45 14.40
CA CYS A 26 9.15 -72.55 14.35
C CYS A 26 10.42 -72.11 15.03
N VAL A 27 10.71 -72.87 16.06
CA VAL A 27 11.97 -72.91 16.83
C VAL A 27 12.90 -73.88 16.16
N LEU A 28 14.21 -73.62 16.06
CA LEU A 28 15.34 -74.55 16.33
C LEU A 28 16.68 -73.93 15.83
N THR A 29 17.51 -73.79 16.72
CA THR A 29 18.84 -74.35 17.16
C THR A 29 20.04 -73.49 16.82
N ALA A 30 20.82 -73.39 17.89
CA ALA A 30 22.09 -72.68 18.06
C ALA A 30 23.25 -73.35 17.28
N ALA A 31 24.14 -72.52 16.78
CA ALA A 31 25.60 -72.85 16.70
C ALA A 31 26.40 -71.54 16.74
N GLY A 32 27.27 -71.39 17.67
CA GLY A 32 28.09 -70.20 17.90
C GLY A 32 29.16 -69.98 16.84
N PHE A 33 29.40 -68.70 16.52
CA PHE A 33 30.69 -68.23 16.02
C PHE A 33 30.86 -66.78 16.46
N SER A 34 31.81 -66.59 17.37
CA SER A 34 32.25 -65.24 17.80
C SER A 34 33.03 -64.60 16.66
N LEU A 35 32.43 -63.60 16.00
CA LEU A 35 33.14 -62.65 15.14
C LEU A 35 33.10 -61.30 15.79
N LEU A 36 34.28 -60.78 16.19
CA LEU A 36 34.44 -59.36 16.50
C LEU A 36 34.03 -58.49 15.33
N LEU A 37 32.89 -57.85 15.38
CA LEU A 37 32.52 -56.77 14.48
C LEU A 37 33.04 -55.47 15.10
N LEU A 38 34.10 -54.91 14.51
CA LEU A 38 34.44 -53.49 14.63
C LEU A 38 33.24 -52.71 14.08
N SER A 39 32.51 -52.06 14.97
CA SER A 39 31.52 -51.06 14.62
C SER A 39 32.24 -49.83 14.08
N THR A 40 32.43 -49.72 12.81
CA THR A 40 32.67 -48.41 12.16
C THR A 40 31.39 -47.61 12.30
N ALA A 41 31.41 -46.66 13.22
CA ALA A 41 30.39 -45.61 13.25
C ALA A 41 30.45 -44.87 11.89
N GLN A 42 29.56 -45.21 10.99
CA GLN A 42 29.25 -44.36 9.87
C GLN A 42 28.56 -43.13 10.42
N SER A 43 29.29 -42.03 10.48
CA SER A 43 28.69 -40.70 10.57
C SER A 43 27.66 -40.57 9.42
N PRO A 44 26.44 -40.05 9.70
CA PRO A 44 25.52 -39.77 8.61
C PRO A 44 26.25 -38.78 7.66
N ALA A 45 26.44 -39.20 6.43
CA ALA A 45 26.87 -38.30 5.38
C ALA A 45 25.82 -37.17 5.36
N MET A 46 26.23 -35.98 5.76
CA MET A 46 25.45 -34.77 5.49
C MET A 46 25.27 -34.73 3.98
N ALA A 47 24.02 -34.88 3.55
CA ALA A 47 23.64 -34.60 2.18
C ALA A 47 24.22 -33.24 1.80
N ALA A 48 25.06 -33.19 0.77
CA ALA A 48 25.56 -31.94 0.25
C ALA A 48 24.34 -31.07 -0.09
N SER A 49 24.17 -29.96 0.62
CA SER A 49 23.12 -29.00 0.30
C SER A 49 23.34 -28.52 -1.12
N GLU A 50 22.35 -28.71 -1.99
CA GLU A 50 22.35 -28.05 -3.29
C GLU A 50 22.60 -26.56 -3.06
N SER A 51 23.62 -25.99 -3.69
CA SER A 51 23.98 -24.59 -3.47
C SER A 51 22.83 -23.71 -3.93
N CYS A 52 22.31 -22.81 -3.12
CA CYS A 52 21.24 -21.88 -3.46
C CYS A 52 21.58 -21.01 -4.69
N ALA A 53 22.86 -20.89 -5.03
CA ALA A 53 23.34 -20.21 -6.23
C ALA A 53 22.89 -20.88 -7.55
N GLY A 54 22.63 -22.21 -7.50
CA GLY A 54 22.15 -22.96 -8.68
C GLY A 54 20.65 -23.01 -8.82
N SER A 55 19.88 -22.68 -7.78
CA SER A 55 18.42 -22.76 -7.75
C SER A 55 17.72 -21.44 -8.13
N GLY A 56 18.44 -20.33 -8.34
CA GLY A 56 17.84 -19.00 -8.55
C GLY A 56 17.25 -18.39 -7.27
N GLU A 57 17.41 -19.04 -6.11
CA GLU A 57 16.81 -18.60 -4.85
C GLU A 57 17.51 -17.39 -4.22
N VAL A 58 18.77 -17.11 -4.59
CA VAL A 58 19.54 -15.95 -4.12
C VAL A 58 20.07 -15.13 -5.28
N THR A 59 19.77 -13.84 -5.28
CA THR A 59 20.18 -12.91 -6.34
C THR A 59 21.03 -11.78 -5.78
N VAL A 60 22.08 -11.41 -6.51
CA VAL A 60 22.97 -10.29 -6.17
C VAL A 60 22.82 -9.20 -7.22
N LEU A 61 22.46 -7.98 -6.81
CA LEU A 61 22.33 -6.82 -7.68
C LEU A 61 23.35 -5.74 -7.29
N PRO A 62 24.32 -5.39 -8.17
CA PRO A 62 25.17 -4.22 -7.97
C PRO A 62 24.48 -2.95 -8.48
N SER A 63 24.78 -1.79 -7.87
CA SER A 63 24.39 -0.45 -8.32
C SER A 63 25.59 0.51 -8.19
N PRO A 64 25.84 1.38 -9.19
CA PRO A 64 25.12 1.55 -10.46
C PRO A 64 25.25 0.32 -11.39
N MET A 65 24.51 0.30 -12.51
CA MET A 65 24.50 -0.81 -13.47
C MET A 65 25.90 -1.10 -14.03
N THR A 66 26.70 -0.05 -14.23
CA THR A 66 28.10 -0.10 -14.61
C THR A 66 28.94 0.64 -13.54
N PRO A 67 29.40 -0.06 -12.49
CA PRO A 67 30.15 0.56 -11.40
C PRO A 67 31.49 1.15 -11.87
N TRP A 68 31.91 2.23 -11.22
CA TRP A 68 33.18 2.87 -11.48
C TRP A 68 33.74 3.56 -10.22
N SER A 69 35.05 3.81 -10.15
CA SER A 69 35.73 4.26 -8.94
C SER A 69 35.32 5.65 -8.42
N GLY A 70 34.60 6.44 -9.21
CA GLY A 70 34.12 7.77 -8.83
C GLY A 70 32.67 7.80 -8.41
N ALA A 71 32.03 6.64 -8.14
CA ALA A 71 30.69 6.53 -7.59
C ALA A 71 30.64 5.40 -6.55
N PRO A 72 29.77 5.50 -5.52
CA PRO A 72 29.61 4.42 -4.56
C PRO A 72 29.21 3.09 -5.25
N LEU A 73 29.85 1.99 -4.83
CA LEU A 73 29.45 0.64 -5.16
C LEU A 73 28.47 0.17 -4.10
N ARG A 74 27.21 0.00 -4.48
CA ARG A 74 26.16 -0.58 -3.65
C ARG A 74 25.87 -1.99 -4.12
N VAL A 75 25.61 -2.90 -3.18
CA VAL A 75 25.26 -4.27 -3.48
C VAL A 75 24.05 -4.64 -2.63
N MET A 76 23.00 -5.15 -3.31
CA MET A 76 21.82 -5.75 -2.72
C MET A 76 21.86 -7.26 -2.97
N VAL A 77 21.68 -8.04 -1.92
CA VAL A 77 21.44 -9.50 -2.04
C VAL A 77 20.02 -9.78 -1.59
N VAL A 78 19.31 -10.57 -2.35
CA VAL A 78 17.90 -10.93 -2.09
C VAL A 78 17.75 -12.43 -2.12
N ALA A 79 17.04 -12.98 -1.12
CA ALA A 79 16.68 -14.39 -1.04
C ALA A 79 15.17 -14.56 -0.87
N GLU A 80 14.57 -15.48 -1.61
CA GLU A 80 13.14 -15.81 -1.52
C GLU A 80 12.79 -16.59 -0.24
N LYS A 81 13.75 -17.40 0.23
CA LYS A 81 13.62 -18.23 1.44
C LYS A 81 14.43 -17.66 2.60
N PRO A 82 14.03 -17.94 3.85
CA PRO A 82 14.80 -17.51 5.00
C PRO A 82 16.18 -18.20 4.99
N VAL A 83 17.21 -17.41 4.79
CA VAL A 83 18.61 -17.82 4.81
C VAL A 83 19.34 -16.97 5.83
N ALA A 84 20.14 -17.59 6.70
CA ALA A 84 21.07 -16.84 7.54
C ALA A 84 22.39 -16.64 6.78
N GLY A 85 22.98 -15.45 6.87
CA GLY A 85 24.22 -15.18 6.15
C GLY A 85 24.85 -13.83 6.45
N THR A 86 26.11 -13.69 6.04
CA THR A 86 26.84 -12.41 6.11
C THR A 86 27.30 -12.02 4.70
N LEU A 87 26.85 -10.84 4.25
CA LEU A 87 27.29 -10.24 3.00
C LEU A 87 28.67 -9.58 3.19
N SER A 88 29.65 -9.97 2.38
CA SER A 88 30.99 -9.36 2.35
C SER A 88 31.28 -8.79 0.98
N LEU A 89 31.83 -7.57 0.92
CA LEU A 89 32.39 -6.99 -0.28
C LEU A 89 33.92 -7.05 -0.20
N ILE A 90 34.50 -7.80 -1.13
CA ILE A 90 35.94 -8.08 -1.20
C ILE A 90 36.51 -7.23 -2.33
N ALA A 91 37.52 -6.41 -2.00
CA ALA A 91 38.19 -5.51 -2.93
C ALA A 91 39.14 -6.28 -3.88
N PRO A 92 39.64 -5.63 -4.97
CA PRO A 92 40.54 -6.27 -5.93
C PRO A 92 41.89 -6.74 -5.32
N ASP A 93 42.30 -6.21 -4.19
CA ASP A 93 43.50 -6.64 -3.45
C ASP A 93 43.24 -7.83 -2.51
N GLY A 94 42.03 -8.34 -2.49
CA GLY A 94 41.61 -9.45 -1.65
C GLY A 94 41.17 -9.03 -0.22
N SER A 95 41.26 -7.77 0.14
CA SER A 95 40.81 -7.26 1.44
C SER A 95 39.29 -7.20 1.52
N VAL A 96 38.73 -7.46 2.72
CA VAL A 96 37.30 -7.31 2.98
C VAL A 96 37.00 -5.85 3.33
N ALA A 97 36.41 -5.11 2.41
CA ALA A 97 36.09 -3.69 2.58
C ALA A 97 34.84 -3.47 3.47
N VAL A 98 33.83 -4.31 3.35
CA VAL A 98 32.56 -4.21 4.10
C VAL A 98 32.05 -5.61 4.44
N LYS A 99 31.49 -5.75 5.65
CA LYS A 99 30.68 -6.90 6.07
C LYS A 99 29.34 -6.41 6.61
N SER A 100 28.25 -7.06 6.22
CA SER A 100 26.91 -6.82 6.74
C SER A 100 26.26 -8.15 7.10
N ALA A 101 25.96 -8.32 8.39
CA ALA A 101 25.12 -9.41 8.89
C ALA A 101 23.67 -8.95 9.09
N ASP A 102 23.40 -7.67 8.81
CA ASP A 102 22.08 -7.06 8.96
C ASP A 102 21.17 -7.53 7.81
N ARG A 103 20.36 -8.54 8.14
CA ARG A 103 19.36 -9.10 7.25
C ARG A 103 18.02 -8.44 7.50
N HIS A 104 17.41 -7.88 6.46
CA HIS A 104 16.02 -7.46 6.50
C HIS A 104 15.11 -8.70 6.48
N ASP A 105 14.11 -8.70 7.36
CA ASP A 105 13.16 -9.80 7.48
C ASP A 105 12.16 -9.79 6.32
N GLY A 106 12.00 -10.96 5.72
CA GLY A 106 11.20 -11.19 4.53
C GLY A 106 9.87 -11.92 4.74
N PRO A 107 9.30 -12.48 3.66
CA PRO A 107 9.85 -12.54 2.29
C PRO A 107 9.67 -11.25 1.49
N PRO A 108 10.61 -10.89 0.59
CA PRO A 108 11.94 -11.48 0.45
C PRO A 108 12.90 -11.02 1.54
N TYR A 109 13.92 -11.84 1.83
CA TYR A 109 15.01 -11.53 2.76
C TYR A 109 16.11 -10.79 2.03
N SER A 110 16.67 -9.72 2.60
CA SER A 110 17.65 -8.91 1.90
C SER A 110 18.81 -8.42 2.77
N TRP A 111 19.96 -8.17 2.12
CA TRP A 111 21.15 -7.57 2.71
C TRP A 111 21.60 -6.42 1.82
N PHE A 112 22.13 -5.38 2.45
CA PHE A 112 22.69 -4.21 1.76
C PHE A 112 24.12 -3.96 2.24
N ALA A 113 25.00 -3.64 1.28
CA ALA A 113 26.36 -3.19 1.56
C ALA A 113 26.75 -2.08 0.59
N GLU A 114 27.55 -1.11 1.05
CA GLU A 114 28.02 0.01 0.25
C GLU A 114 29.49 0.29 0.51
N VAL A 115 30.26 0.54 -0.56
CA VAL A 115 31.60 1.09 -0.52
C VAL A 115 31.56 2.45 -1.18
N ALA A 116 31.79 3.53 -0.41
CA ALA A 116 31.64 4.90 -0.89
C ALA A 116 32.63 5.27 -2.01
N THR A 117 33.87 4.75 -1.93
CA THR A 117 34.94 5.02 -2.89
C THR A 117 35.60 3.69 -3.29
N PRO A 118 34.98 2.92 -4.20
CA PRO A 118 35.55 1.63 -4.61
C PRO A 118 36.79 1.83 -5.50
N ALA A 119 37.81 1.02 -5.27
CA ALA A 119 38.96 0.92 -6.18
C ALA A 119 38.52 0.30 -7.52
N ALA A 120 39.19 0.70 -8.62
CA ALA A 120 38.98 0.06 -9.92
C ALA A 120 39.50 -1.38 -9.90
N GLY A 121 38.80 -2.31 -10.56
CA GLY A 121 39.17 -3.72 -10.64
C GLY A 121 37.99 -4.64 -10.38
N THR A 122 38.29 -5.93 -10.21
CA THR A 122 37.28 -6.96 -9.94
C THR A 122 37.01 -7.06 -8.44
N TRP A 123 35.79 -6.76 -8.05
CA TRP A 123 35.24 -6.94 -6.70
C TRP A 123 34.45 -8.24 -6.62
N HIS A 124 34.36 -8.81 -5.43
CA HIS A 124 33.52 -9.97 -5.16
C HIS A 124 32.47 -9.62 -4.09
N ALA A 125 31.21 -9.78 -4.43
CA ALA A 125 30.10 -9.77 -3.48
C ALA A 125 29.84 -11.22 -3.05
N LYS A 126 30.07 -11.54 -1.76
CA LYS A 126 29.97 -12.88 -1.23
C LYS A 126 28.94 -12.91 -0.09
N LEU A 127 27.91 -13.74 -0.21
CA LEU A 127 27.03 -14.10 0.89
C LEU A 127 27.51 -15.44 1.46
N ASP A 128 28.08 -15.43 2.66
CA ASP A 128 28.45 -16.65 3.39
C ASP A 128 27.25 -17.15 4.20
N SER A 129 26.70 -18.29 3.81
CA SER A 129 25.57 -18.94 4.49
C SER A 129 25.93 -20.39 4.82
N ALA A 130 25.61 -20.81 6.07
CA ALA A 130 25.76 -22.19 6.48
C ALA A 130 24.74 -23.13 5.81
N GLU A 131 23.60 -22.60 5.40
CA GLU A 131 22.47 -23.35 4.85
C GLU A 131 22.61 -23.58 3.34
N CYS A 132 23.10 -22.56 2.61
CA CYS A 132 23.18 -22.55 1.16
C CYS A 132 24.60 -22.74 0.60
N GLY A 133 25.62 -22.67 1.47
CA GLY A 133 26.98 -22.46 0.99
C GLY A 133 27.20 -21.01 0.47
N PRO A 134 28.42 -20.70 0.01
CA PRO A 134 28.75 -19.34 -0.40
C PRO A 134 28.14 -19.00 -1.76
N VAL A 135 27.39 -17.90 -1.83
CA VAL A 135 26.98 -17.27 -3.08
C VAL A 135 27.99 -16.16 -3.40
N ASN A 136 28.63 -16.22 -4.56
CA ASN A 136 29.66 -15.26 -4.97
C ASN A 136 29.29 -14.65 -6.34
N ARG A 137 29.45 -13.31 -6.46
CA ARG A 137 29.30 -12.59 -7.71
C ARG A 137 30.47 -11.65 -7.93
N GLU A 138 31.10 -11.76 -9.09
CA GLU A 138 32.08 -10.82 -9.56
C GLU A 138 31.43 -9.52 -10.05
N ILE A 139 32.04 -8.38 -9.68
CA ILE A 139 31.60 -7.03 -10.03
C ILE A 139 32.79 -6.27 -10.56
N ASN A 140 32.78 -5.91 -11.84
CA ASN A 140 33.86 -5.15 -12.43
C ASN A 140 33.62 -3.64 -12.21
N VAL A 141 34.53 -2.98 -11.47
CA VAL A 141 34.53 -1.53 -11.20
C VAL A 141 35.50 -0.84 -12.16
N ALA A 142 34.96 -0.03 -13.07
CA ALA A 142 35.75 0.68 -14.07
C ALA A 142 36.58 1.83 -13.43
N ALA A 143 37.77 2.11 -13.98
CA ALA A 143 38.61 3.21 -13.50
C ALA A 143 38.09 4.61 -13.90
N ARG A 144 37.24 4.69 -14.94
CA ARG A 144 36.68 5.94 -15.45
C ARG A 144 35.16 5.81 -15.52
N LYS A 145 34.45 6.95 -15.45
CA LYS A 145 33.01 7.01 -15.61
C LYS A 145 32.63 6.41 -16.97
N PRO A 146 31.81 5.34 -16.99
CA PRO A 146 31.29 4.78 -18.23
C PRO A 146 30.27 5.75 -18.86
N GLU A 147 30.04 5.58 -20.15
CA GLU A 147 28.89 6.23 -20.78
C GLU A 147 27.61 5.69 -20.15
N GLY A 148 26.66 6.59 -19.85
CA GLY A 148 25.33 6.19 -19.37
C GLY A 148 24.59 5.36 -20.41
N VAL A 149 23.67 4.52 -19.94
CA VAL A 149 22.88 3.64 -20.82
C VAL A 149 22.18 4.45 -21.91
N ARG A 150 22.39 4.09 -23.17
CA ARG A 150 21.72 4.71 -24.33
C ARG A 150 20.47 3.90 -24.67
N PHE A 151 19.38 4.58 -24.95
CA PHE A 151 18.18 3.97 -25.47
C PHE A 151 18.06 4.20 -26.98
N PRO A 152 17.42 3.26 -27.71
CA PRO A 152 17.12 3.48 -29.13
C PRO A 152 16.29 4.75 -29.35
N ALA A 153 16.49 5.40 -30.50
CA ALA A 153 15.72 6.59 -30.85
C ALA A 153 14.22 6.31 -30.83
N GLY A 154 13.43 7.19 -30.19
CA GLY A 154 11.99 7.02 -30.06
C GLY A 154 11.56 6.03 -28.98
N SER A 155 12.50 5.45 -28.21
CA SER A 155 12.21 4.58 -27.07
C SER A 155 12.41 5.36 -25.76
N ILE A 156 11.46 5.26 -24.85
CA ILE A 156 11.56 5.84 -23.48
C ILE A 156 12.59 5.06 -22.68
N TRP A 157 12.51 3.73 -22.70
CA TRP A 157 13.57 2.80 -22.31
C TRP A 157 13.46 1.52 -23.14
N GLN A 158 14.52 0.74 -23.13
CA GLN A 158 14.57 -0.55 -23.80
C GLN A 158 14.20 -1.67 -22.82
N VAL A 159 13.21 -2.48 -23.17
CA VAL A 159 12.88 -3.70 -22.45
C VAL A 159 13.98 -4.75 -22.71
N ARG A 160 14.75 -5.05 -21.66
CA ARG A 160 15.90 -5.98 -21.68
C ARG A 160 15.70 -7.20 -20.80
N ASN A 161 14.81 -7.07 -19.81
CA ASN A 161 14.51 -8.07 -18.81
C ASN A 161 13.00 -8.39 -18.81
N SER A 162 12.62 -9.47 -18.15
CA SER A 162 11.23 -9.88 -17.94
C SER A 162 10.87 -9.90 -16.47
N TRP A 163 9.62 -9.68 -16.15
CA TRP A 163 9.12 -9.96 -14.81
C TRP A 163 9.18 -11.46 -14.55
N ASN A 164 9.67 -11.82 -13.37
CA ASN A 164 9.79 -13.17 -12.83
C ASN A 164 9.89 -13.06 -11.29
N ALA A 165 9.91 -14.18 -10.57
CA ALA A 165 10.04 -14.20 -9.13
C ALA A 165 11.23 -13.35 -8.62
N THR A 166 12.39 -13.49 -9.27
CA THR A 166 13.61 -12.74 -8.92
C THR A 166 13.42 -11.22 -9.04
N ASN A 167 12.85 -10.72 -10.14
CA ASN A 167 12.64 -9.27 -10.32
C ASN A 167 11.52 -8.74 -9.41
N GLU A 168 10.52 -9.55 -9.07
CA GLU A 168 9.52 -9.21 -8.05
C GLU A 168 10.15 -9.13 -6.65
N ALA A 169 11.04 -10.04 -6.30
CA ALA A 169 11.78 -10.02 -5.04
C ALA A 169 12.72 -8.81 -4.95
N LEU A 170 13.43 -8.45 -6.04
CA LEU A 170 14.24 -7.25 -6.12
C LEU A 170 13.41 -5.97 -6.00
N PHE A 171 12.22 -5.93 -6.60
CA PHE A 171 11.27 -4.83 -6.45
C PHE A 171 10.86 -4.67 -4.99
N SER A 172 10.46 -5.76 -4.34
CA SER A 172 10.06 -5.76 -2.93
C SER A 172 11.19 -5.27 -2.02
N ALA A 173 12.41 -5.79 -2.17
CA ALA A 173 13.56 -5.39 -1.38
C ALA A 173 13.96 -3.91 -1.63
N TRP A 174 13.84 -3.43 -2.87
CA TRP A 174 14.06 -2.02 -3.18
C TRP A 174 13.02 -1.10 -2.54
N VAL A 175 11.73 -1.48 -2.58
CA VAL A 175 10.65 -0.72 -1.92
C VAL A 175 10.89 -0.67 -0.41
N GLU A 176 11.22 -1.80 0.22
CA GLU A 176 11.54 -1.84 1.65
C GLU A 176 12.69 -0.89 1.98
N LYS A 177 13.82 -0.99 1.26
CA LYS A 177 15.00 -0.14 1.47
C LYS A 177 14.71 1.35 1.28
N LEU A 178 13.86 1.70 0.32
CA LEU A 178 13.50 3.09 0.01
C LEU A 178 12.82 3.78 1.19
N PHE A 179 11.99 3.05 1.94
CA PHE A 179 11.19 3.55 3.07
C PHE A 179 11.68 3.03 4.43
N ASP A 180 12.88 2.46 4.48
CA ASP A 180 13.43 1.90 5.72
C ASP A 180 13.76 2.97 6.74
N ALA A 181 13.31 2.75 7.98
CA ALA A 181 13.63 3.49 9.19
C ALA A 181 13.03 2.74 10.38
N PRO A 182 13.39 3.09 11.63
CA PRO A 182 12.73 2.56 12.81
C PRO A 182 11.20 2.63 12.71
N PRO A 183 10.46 1.61 13.18
CA PRO A 183 9.01 1.53 13.01
C PRO A 183 8.21 2.69 13.61
N ASP A 184 8.75 3.29 14.67
CA ASP A 184 8.17 4.42 15.41
C ASP A 184 8.60 5.79 14.89
N GLN A 185 9.49 5.84 13.89
CA GLN A 185 9.90 7.09 13.27
C GLN A 185 8.84 7.57 12.27
N ASP A 186 8.33 8.78 12.48
CA ASP A 186 7.48 9.45 11.51
C ASP A 186 8.29 9.83 10.27
N LEU A 187 7.89 9.32 9.12
CA LEU A 187 8.47 9.66 7.84
C LEU A 187 7.43 10.37 6.97
N ASN A 188 7.79 11.58 6.56
CA ASN A 188 6.99 12.39 5.65
C ASN A 188 7.93 13.16 4.70
N TRP A 189 7.60 13.17 3.42
CA TRP A 189 8.30 13.91 2.38
C TRP A 189 7.30 14.80 1.66
N LYS A 190 7.71 16.01 1.32
CA LYS A 190 6.84 16.97 0.61
C LYS A 190 6.46 16.49 -0.79
N VAL A 191 7.33 15.69 -1.40
CA VAL A 191 7.14 15.15 -2.74
C VAL A 191 7.92 13.84 -2.89
N TRP A 192 7.42 12.92 -3.71
CA TRP A 192 7.99 11.60 -3.91
C TRP A 192 9.43 11.59 -4.44
N TYR A 193 9.82 12.59 -5.23
CA TYR A 193 11.18 12.65 -5.76
C TYR A 193 12.23 13.08 -4.71
N GLU A 194 11.85 13.60 -3.55
CA GLU A 194 12.78 13.76 -2.41
C GLU A 194 13.24 12.39 -1.93
N VAL A 195 12.35 11.42 -1.84
CA VAL A 195 12.69 10.03 -1.49
C VAL A 195 13.61 9.41 -2.52
N LEU A 196 13.29 9.55 -3.82
CA LEU A 196 14.07 8.94 -4.90
C LEU A 196 15.45 9.61 -5.11
N ARG A 197 15.60 10.86 -4.73
CA ARG A 197 16.89 11.58 -4.81
C ARG A 197 17.77 11.41 -3.57
N ASP A 198 17.24 10.83 -2.52
CA ASP A 198 18.02 10.46 -1.34
C ASP A 198 18.87 9.22 -1.64
N GLN A 199 20.18 9.42 -1.82
CA GLN A 199 21.12 8.36 -2.17
C GLN A 199 21.27 7.30 -1.07
N SER A 200 21.01 7.65 0.17
CA SER A 200 21.09 6.72 1.30
C SER A 200 19.90 5.74 1.32
N ARG A 201 18.76 6.15 0.75
CA ARG A 201 17.53 5.36 0.67
C ARG A 201 17.38 4.65 -0.66
N ASN A 202 17.58 5.38 -1.76
CA ASN A 202 17.36 4.85 -3.10
C ASN A 202 18.56 4.05 -3.60
N PHE A 203 18.52 2.74 -3.42
CA PHE A 203 19.53 1.82 -3.95
C PHE A 203 19.75 2.00 -5.46
N LEU A 204 18.72 2.35 -6.23
CA LEU A 204 18.80 2.56 -7.69
C LEU A 204 19.10 4.01 -8.09
N PHE A 205 19.53 4.86 -7.16
CA PHE A 205 19.92 6.24 -7.49
C PHE A 205 21.02 6.25 -8.56
N ASN A 206 20.77 6.98 -9.65
CA ASN A 206 21.65 7.11 -10.82
C ASN A 206 22.13 5.75 -11.38
N TYR A 207 21.27 4.72 -11.32
CA TYR A 207 21.57 3.35 -11.71
C TYR A 207 22.01 3.25 -13.19
N LEU A 208 21.39 4.05 -14.08
CA LEU A 208 21.67 4.07 -15.52
C LEU A 208 22.84 4.99 -15.89
N GLY A 209 23.41 5.74 -14.94
CA GLY A 209 24.52 6.65 -15.15
C GLY A 209 24.21 7.90 -15.99
N ARG A 210 22.92 8.28 -16.12
CA ARG A 210 22.42 9.37 -16.98
C ARG A 210 22.01 10.63 -16.19
N ASN A 211 22.22 10.67 -14.90
CA ASN A 211 21.67 11.67 -14.00
C ASN A 211 20.12 11.74 -14.06
N GLU A 212 19.51 10.58 -14.29
CA GLU A 212 18.09 10.44 -14.56
C GLU A 212 17.21 10.87 -13.38
N ASP A 213 17.66 10.65 -12.15
CA ASP A 213 16.87 11.00 -10.95
C ASP A 213 16.79 12.52 -10.73
N ALA A 214 17.79 13.28 -11.20
CA ALA A 214 17.74 14.73 -11.15
C ALA A 214 16.91 15.33 -12.29
N THR A 215 16.88 14.69 -13.48
CA THR A 215 16.39 15.28 -14.72
C THR A 215 15.03 14.75 -15.19
N GLN A 216 14.61 13.54 -14.74
CA GLN A 216 13.47 12.85 -15.31
C GLN A 216 12.35 12.52 -14.29
N ILE A 217 12.43 13.02 -13.08
CA ILE A 217 11.39 12.88 -12.06
C ILE A 217 11.07 14.25 -11.45
N GLY A 218 9.81 14.66 -11.52
CA GLY A 218 9.35 15.97 -11.06
C GLY A 218 7.84 16.07 -10.87
N GLN A 219 7.12 14.98 -11.15
CA GLN A 219 5.65 14.90 -10.99
C GLN A 219 5.27 14.87 -9.51
N ARG A 220 4.01 15.17 -9.22
CA ARG A 220 3.41 15.05 -7.88
C ARG A 220 2.27 14.04 -7.96
N PRO A 221 2.51 12.79 -7.63
CA PRO A 221 1.50 11.76 -7.68
C PRO A 221 0.46 11.93 -6.57
N ASP A 222 -0.79 11.56 -6.85
CA ASP A 222 -1.77 11.19 -5.83
C ASP A 222 -1.55 9.75 -5.35
N CYS A 223 -2.45 9.22 -4.52
CA CYS A 223 -2.31 7.89 -3.95
C CYS A 223 -2.31 6.77 -5.01
N ALA A 224 -3.08 6.90 -6.07
CA ALA A 224 -3.13 5.92 -7.15
C ALA A 224 -1.90 6.03 -8.06
N ASP A 225 -1.57 7.25 -8.50
CA ASP A 225 -0.40 7.52 -9.33
C ASP A 225 0.88 6.99 -8.69
N PHE A 226 1.01 7.18 -7.39
CA PHE A 226 2.22 6.86 -6.64
C PHE A 226 2.65 5.41 -6.77
N VAL A 227 1.72 4.46 -6.64
CA VAL A 227 2.04 3.04 -6.77
C VAL A 227 2.46 2.68 -8.18
N TYR A 228 1.82 3.26 -9.21
CA TYR A 228 2.22 3.11 -10.60
C TYR A 228 3.60 3.74 -10.87
N PHE A 229 3.87 4.92 -10.31
CA PHE A 229 5.15 5.62 -10.50
C PHE A 229 6.31 4.84 -9.89
N LEU A 230 6.15 4.26 -8.71
CA LEU A 230 7.17 3.40 -8.12
C LEU A 230 7.44 2.16 -8.98
N ARG A 231 6.38 1.51 -9.48
CA ARG A 231 6.52 0.34 -10.37
C ARG A 231 7.16 0.71 -11.69
N ALA A 232 6.75 1.82 -12.31
CA ALA A 232 7.33 2.34 -13.55
C ALA A 232 8.80 2.73 -13.37
N TYR A 233 9.14 3.38 -12.25
CA TYR A 233 10.52 3.76 -11.94
C TYR A 233 11.44 2.53 -11.85
N PHE A 234 11.03 1.51 -11.11
CA PHE A 234 11.78 0.27 -11.02
C PHE A 234 11.91 -0.41 -12.39
N ALA A 235 10.83 -0.48 -13.15
CA ALA A 235 10.84 -1.04 -14.50
C ALA A 235 11.79 -0.27 -15.43
N PHE A 236 11.77 1.06 -15.39
CA PHE A 236 12.69 1.92 -16.14
C PHE A 236 14.17 1.64 -15.80
N LYS A 237 14.50 1.57 -14.50
CA LYS A 237 15.87 1.29 -14.05
C LYS A 237 16.32 -0.12 -14.46
N MET A 238 15.48 -1.11 -14.27
CA MET A 238 15.80 -2.52 -14.52
C MET A 238 15.61 -2.94 -16.00
N GLY A 239 15.03 -2.08 -16.84
CA GLY A 239 14.70 -2.42 -18.22
C GLY A 239 13.61 -3.48 -18.33
N LEU A 240 12.60 -3.41 -17.47
CA LEU A 240 11.46 -4.31 -17.44
C LEU A 240 10.28 -3.75 -18.24
N PRO A 241 9.35 -4.58 -18.71
CA PRO A 241 8.12 -4.10 -19.31
C PRO A 241 7.23 -3.43 -18.25
N PHE A 242 6.49 -2.41 -18.69
CA PHE A 242 5.51 -1.71 -17.88
C PHE A 242 4.31 -1.31 -18.74
N GLY A 243 3.14 -1.22 -18.13
CA GLY A 243 1.90 -0.79 -18.77
C GLY A 243 0.87 -0.39 -17.73
N TYR A 244 -0.17 0.31 -18.20
CA TYR A 244 -1.25 0.83 -17.38
C TYR A 244 -2.55 0.92 -18.18
N SER A 245 -3.68 0.97 -17.49
CA SER A 245 -5.00 0.95 -18.12
C SER A 245 -5.78 2.23 -17.88
N ASN A 246 -6.54 2.62 -18.89
CA ASN A 246 -7.65 3.56 -18.73
C ASN A 246 -8.89 2.80 -18.24
N CYS A 247 -9.42 3.20 -17.09
CA CYS A 247 -10.51 2.50 -16.42
C CYS A 247 -11.62 3.50 -16.04
N SER A 248 -12.83 3.02 -15.73
CA SER A 248 -13.85 3.82 -15.05
C SER A 248 -13.61 3.87 -13.54
N ARG A 249 -14.18 4.87 -12.89
CA ARG A 249 -14.20 4.93 -11.42
C ARG A 249 -15.25 4.01 -10.79
N GLY A 250 -16.15 3.45 -11.60
CA GLY A 250 -17.40 2.83 -11.20
C GLY A 250 -18.52 3.88 -11.14
N PHE A 251 -19.71 3.55 -11.59
CA PHE A 251 -20.86 4.46 -11.62
C PHE A 251 -22.19 3.70 -11.64
N GLY A 252 -23.23 4.26 -11.00
CA GLY A 252 -24.57 3.69 -11.05
C GLY A 252 -24.66 2.26 -10.53
N GLY A 253 -23.98 1.94 -9.42
CA GLY A 253 -23.94 0.59 -8.86
C GLY A 253 -23.09 -0.43 -9.64
N ARG A 254 -22.35 0.02 -10.65
CA ARG A 254 -21.44 -0.85 -11.43
C ARG A 254 -19.98 -0.68 -10.96
N PRO A 255 -19.22 -1.77 -10.84
CA PRO A 255 -17.82 -1.72 -10.43
C PRO A 255 -16.93 -1.02 -11.47
N PRO A 256 -15.74 -0.53 -11.06
CA PRO A 256 -14.72 -0.06 -11.97
C PRO A 256 -14.37 -1.12 -13.01
N LYS A 257 -14.17 -0.69 -14.27
CA LYS A 257 -13.78 -1.54 -15.38
C LYS A 257 -12.75 -0.86 -16.26
N CYS A 258 -11.75 -1.61 -16.74
CA CYS A 258 -10.71 -1.11 -17.63
C CYS A 258 -11.06 -1.38 -19.09
N TYR A 259 -10.80 -0.41 -19.98
CA TYR A 259 -11.20 -0.49 -21.39
C TYR A 259 -10.01 -0.53 -22.34
N GLN A 260 -8.93 0.16 -21.98
CA GLN A 260 -7.77 0.34 -22.85
C GLN A 260 -6.51 0.17 -22.02
N TRP A 261 -5.56 -0.56 -22.59
CA TRP A 261 -4.25 -0.80 -21.99
C TRP A 261 -3.16 -0.16 -22.85
N PHE A 262 -2.22 0.51 -22.21
CA PHE A 262 -1.05 1.11 -22.79
C PHE A 262 0.18 0.43 -22.21
N ASP A 263 1.17 0.19 -23.06
CA ASP A 263 2.45 -0.38 -22.62
C ASP A 263 3.62 0.49 -23.11
N ILE A 264 4.82 0.19 -22.63
CA ILE A 264 6.01 0.98 -22.95
C ILE A 264 6.41 0.94 -24.44
N GLU A 265 5.99 -0.09 -25.17
CA GLU A 265 6.22 -0.20 -26.61
C GLU A 265 5.14 0.56 -27.40
N HIS A 266 3.93 0.71 -26.80
CA HIS A 266 2.77 1.43 -27.35
C HIS A 266 2.21 2.45 -26.34
N PRO A 267 2.97 3.50 -26.03
CA PRO A 267 2.61 4.46 -24.97
C PRO A 267 1.67 5.57 -25.44
N GLU A 268 1.22 5.55 -26.70
CA GLU A 268 0.36 6.60 -27.23
C GLU A 268 -1.03 6.55 -26.59
N VAL A 269 -1.35 7.58 -25.81
CA VAL A 269 -2.67 7.72 -25.19
C VAL A 269 -3.67 8.15 -26.27
N THR A 270 -4.42 7.19 -26.77
CA THR A 270 -5.64 7.47 -27.54
C THR A 270 -6.80 7.44 -26.56
N ARG A 271 -7.21 8.59 -26.06
CA ARG A 271 -8.43 8.67 -25.24
C ARG A 271 -9.63 8.35 -26.13
N PRO A 272 -10.33 7.22 -25.93
CA PRO A 272 -11.65 7.07 -26.54
C PRO A 272 -12.53 8.19 -25.98
N PRO A 273 -13.49 8.70 -26.75
CA PRO A 273 -14.47 9.62 -26.20
C PRO A 273 -15.11 8.95 -24.98
N PRO A 274 -15.23 9.66 -23.84
CA PRO A 274 -15.86 9.10 -22.65
C PRO A 274 -17.27 8.63 -23.03
N PRO A 275 -17.74 7.51 -22.46
CA PRO A 275 -19.13 7.11 -22.63
C PRO A 275 -20.03 8.30 -22.27
N PRO A 276 -21.18 8.48 -22.94
CA PRO A 276 -22.06 9.63 -22.73
C PRO A 276 -22.39 9.91 -21.25
N GLU A 277 -22.35 8.88 -20.40
CA GLU A 277 -22.61 8.96 -18.97
C GLU A 277 -21.41 9.49 -18.14
N GLN A 278 -20.18 9.50 -18.69
CA GLN A 278 -18.98 10.02 -18.02
C GLN A 278 -18.69 11.50 -18.30
N VAL A 279 -19.32 12.08 -19.33
CA VAL A 279 -19.16 13.52 -19.68
C VAL A 279 -19.62 14.43 -18.54
N VAL A 280 -20.52 13.96 -17.70
CA VAL A 280 -21.06 14.75 -16.57
C VAL A 280 -20.09 14.82 -15.38
N ALA A 281 -19.18 13.85 -15.23
CA ALA A 281 -18.24 13.77 -14.11
C ALA A 281 -16.87 14.42 -14.40
N GLU A 282 -16.53 14.64 -15.68
CA GLU A 282 -15.21 15.15 -16.10
C GLU A 282 -15.19 16.69 -16.32
N ALA A 283 -16.29 17.38 -16.02
CA ALA A 283 -16.43 18.83 -16.18
C ALA A 283 -16.02 19.65 -14.94
N ALA A 284 -15.04 19.19 -14.14
CA ALA A 284 -14.33 20.06 -13.22
C ALA A 284 -13.06 20.58 -13.92
N PRO A 285 -12.90 21.88 -14.11
CA PRO A 285 -11.74 22.42 -14.82
C PRO A 285 -10.49 22.26 -13.98
N ALA A 286 -9.48 21.58 -14.55
CA ALA A 286 -8.12 21.67 -14.07
C ALA A 286 -7.63 23.12 -14.15
N ASP A 287 -6.98 23.56 -13.08
CA ASP A 287 -6.28 24.82 -12.88
C ASP A 287 -5.83 25.55 -14.14
N GLN A 288 -6.37 26.76 -14.32
CA GLN A 288 -5.67 27.82 -15.02
C GLN A 288 -5.22 28.88 -14.00
N PRO A 289 -3.97 29.32 -14.01
CA PRO A 289 -3.51 30.42 -13.16
C PRO A 289 -4.21 31.73 -13.54
N PRO A 290 -4.47 32.65 -12.62
CA PRO A 290 -5.18 33.90 -12.90
C PRO A 290 -4.34 34.81 -13.80
N GLY A 291 -4.67 34.83 -15.08
CA GLY A 291 -4.16 35.78 -16.05
C GLY A 291 -5.00 37.05 -16.07
N GLN A 292 -4.32 38.15 -15.95
CA GLN A 292 -4.73 39.54 -15.88
C GLN A 292 -5.95 39.93 -16.74
N SER A 293 -6.95 40.49 -16.07
CA SER A 293 -8.03 41.22 -16.71
C SER A 293 -7.54 42.59 -17.22
N SER A 294 -7.51 42.76 -18.53
CA SER A 294 -7.44 44.08 -19.13
C SER A 294 -8.86 44.64 -19.32
N ARG A 295 -9.17 45.67 -18.55
CA ARG A 295 -10.34 46.53 -18.77
C ARG A 295 -10.15 47.31 -20.06
N VAL A 296 -11.12 47.23 -20.98
CA VAL A 296 -11.36 48.29 -21.97
C VAL A 296 -12.82 48.71 -21.91
N LEU A 297 -13.03 49.95 -21.51
CA LEU A 297 -14.28 50.67 -21.66
C LEU A 297 -14.57 50.92 -23.14
N GLY A 298 -15.79 50.74 -23.57
CA GLY A 298 -16.24 51.18 -24.87
C GLY A 298 -17.77 51.41 -24.88
N LEU A 299 -18.14 52.65 -25.03
CA LEU A 299 -19.46 53.26 -25.01
C LEU A 299 -20.31 52.99 -26.30
N PHE A 300 -21.64 52.87 -26.10
CA PHE A 300 -22.75 53.23 -26.98
C PHE A 300 -22.97 52.52 -28.33
N GLY A 301 -24.22 52.11 -28.53
CA GLY A 301 -24.86 51.97 -29.83
C GLY A 301 -25.91 50.89 -29.89
N ARG A 302 -27.21 51.25 -29.68
CA ARG A 302 -28.35 50.43 -30.07
C ARG A 302 -28.47 50.49 -31.58
N SER A 303 -28.64 49.32 -32.23
CA SER A 303 -29.29 49.22 -33.57
C SER A 303 -29.88 47.82 -33.70
N ASP A 304 -31.12 47.71 -34.03
CA ASP A 304 -31.92 46.52 -34.29
C ASP A 304 -31.31 45.64 -35.40
N PRO A 305 -31.47 44.31 -35.38
CA PRO A 305 -30.97 43.44 -36.43
C PRO A 305 -31.95 43.31 -37.57
N PRO A 306 -31.50 43.18 -38.84
CA PRO A 306 -32.36 42.75 -39.95
C PRO A 306 -32.60 41.24 -39.87
N ALA A 307 -33.83 40.86 -40.17
CA ALA A 307 -34.25 39.47 -40.34
C ALA A 307 -33.58 38.83 -41.58
N ASP A 308 -33.50 37.50 -41.53
CA ASP A 308 -33.07 36.59 -42.59
C ASP A 308 -31.57 36.40 -42.80
N ALA A 309 -31.01 35.51 -41.94
CA ALA A 309 -29.86 34.69 -42.33
C ALA A 309 -30.14 33.23 -41.95
N ALA A 310 -30.12 32.36 -42.95
CA ALA A 310 -30.22 30.90 -42.78
C ALA A 310 -29.15 30.39 -41.80
N PRO A 311 -29.45 29.35 -40.98
CA PRO A 311 -28.48 28.84 -40.02
C PRO A 311 -27.26 28.31 -40.77
N ALA A 312 -26.09 28.88 -40.47
CA ALA A 312 -24.83 28.38 -40.96
C ALA A 312 -24.65 26.93 -40.47
N ALA A 313 -24.30 26.02 -41.38
CA ALA A 313 -23.97 24.65 -41.04
C ALA A 313 -22.91 24.63 -39.95
N PRO A 314 -23.02 23.74 -38.94
CA PRO A 314 -22.02 23.67 -37.87
C PRO A 314 -20.64 23.40 -38.50
N ALA A 315 -19.69 24.30 -38.22
CA ALA A 315 -18.32 24.15 -38.66
C ALA A 315 -17.82 22.75 -38.26
N ALA A 316 -17.34 22.00 -39.24
CA ALA A 316 -16.75 20.67 -38.99
C ALA A 316 -15.70 20.83 -37.91
N LYS A 317 -15.89 20.14 -36.75
CA LYS A 317 -14.90 20.11 -35.68
C LYS A 317 -13.59 19.65 -36.28
N ALA A 318 -12.53 20.40 -36.08
CA ALA A 318 -11.18 19.99 -36.46
C ALA A 318 -10.91 18.57 -35.92
N PRO A 319 -10.28 17.70 -36.72
CA PRO A 319 -9.95 16.36 -36.25
C PRO A 319 -9.12 16.47 -34.95
N PRO A 320 -9.36 15.62 -33.95
CA PRO A 320 -8.61 15.67 -32.72
C PRO A 320 -7.09 15.57 -33.03
N PRO A 321 -6.26 16.34 -32.30
CA PRO A 321 -4.82 16.30 -32.51
C PRO A 321 -4.33 14.86 -32.35
N LYS A 322 -3.42 14.43 -33.24
CA LYS A 322 -2.80 13.08 -33.12
C LYS A 322 -2.12 12.96 -31.76
N PRO A 323 -2.29 11.83 -31.05
CA PRO A 323 -1.66 11.62 -29.77
C PRO A 323 -0.13 11.77 -29.90
N LYS A 324 0.45 12.55 -29.00
CA LYS A 324 1.90 12.79 -28.99
C LYS A 324 2.55 11.67 -28.18
N ARG A 325 3.49 10.95 -28.78
CA ARG A 325 4.28 9.93 -28.09
C ARG A 325 5.23 10.59 -27.09
N PRO A 326 5.26 10.15 -25.80
CA PRO A 326 6.24 10.62 -24.85
C PRO A 326 7.67 10.28 -25.30
N THR A 327 8.59 11.20 -25.11
CA THR A 327 9.99 11.08 -25.58
C THR A 327 10.98 10.75 -24.48
N ASN A 328 10.56 10.85 -23.23
CA ASN A 328 11.38 10.59 -22.05
C ASN A 328 10.52 10.07 -20.89
N PHE A 329 11.18 9.62 -19.82
CA PHE A 329 10.52 9.04 -18.68
C PHE A 329 9.61 10.04 -17.93
N ALA A 330 9.99 11.32 -17.86
CA ALA A 330 9.16 12.34 -17.20
C ALA A 330 7.83 12.60 -17.94
N GLU A 331 7.88 12.63 -19.28
CA GLU A 331 6.65 12.73 -20.09
C GLU A 331 5.78 11.49 -19.95
N TYR A 332 6.40 10.30 -19.92
CA TYR A 332 5.70 9.04 -19.74
C TYR A 332 4.97 8.96 -18.40
N LEU A 333 5.63 9.36 -17.30
CA LEU A 333 4.99 9.39 -15.98
C LEU A 333 3.81 10.39 -15.95
N ARG A 334 3.88 11.49 -16.70
CA ARG A 334 2.75 12.42 -16.81
C ARG A 334 1.56 11.76 -17.49
N ASP A 335 1.83 11.06 -18.62
CA ASP A 335 0.76 10.34 -19.33
C ASP A 335 0.15 9.23 -18.46
N VAL A 336 0.95 8.55 -17.62
CA VAL A 336 0.46 7.60 -16.62
C VAL A 336 -0.48 8.29 -15.63
N GLY A 337 -0.04 9.39 -14.99
CA GLY A 337 -0.82 10.13 -13.99
C GLY A 337 -2.08 10.77 -14.57
N ASP A 338 -2.06 11.18 -15.84
CA ASP A 338 -3.26 11.71 -16.52
C ASP A 338 -4.35 10.65 -16.77
N VAL A 339 -4.02 9.35 -16.67
CA VAL A 339 -4.91 8.24 -17.02
C VAL A 339 -5.31 7.39 -15.82
N VAL A 340 -4.34 7.06 -14.95
CA VAL A 340 -4.62 6.15 -13.83
C VAL A 340 -5.35 6.86 -12.69
N HIS A 341 -6.11 6.12 -11.93
CA HIS A 341 -6.81 6.61 -10.75
C HIS A 341 -7.24 5.42 -9.87
N THR A 342 -7.80 5.68 -8.71
CA THR A 342 -8.15 4.64 -7.72
C THR A 342 -9.12 3.57 -8.24
N GLY A 343 -9.95 3.87 -9.25
CA GLY A 343 -10.78 2.89 -9.94
C GLY A 343 -9.97 1.81 -10.66
N ALA A 344 -8.82 2.17 -11.25
CA ALA A 344 -7.94 1.19 -11.91
C ALA A 344 -7.41 0.15 -10.92
N VAL A 345 -7.13 0.57 -9.68
CA VAL A 345 -6.66 -0.33 -8.62
C VAL A 345 -7.79 -1.20 -8.07
N ARG A 346 -9.03 -0.71 -8.05
CA ARG A 346 -10.21 -1.47 -7.60
C ARG A 346 -10.83 -2.37 -8.66
N ALA A 347 -10.52 -2.19 -9.93
CA ALA A 347 -10.99 -3.10 -10.98
C ALA A 347 -10.55 -4.54 -10.69
N GLY A 348 -11.41 -5.52 -10.98
CA GLY A 348 -11.24 -6.89 -10.53
C GLY A 348 -11.20 -7.95 -11.63
N ASP A 349 -11.45 -7.58 -12.88
CA ASP A 349 -11.40 -8.49 -14.02
C ASP A 349 -9.99 -8.63 -14.63
N ASP A 350 -9.86 -9.50 -15.63
CA ASP A 350 -8.58 -9.75 -16.32
C ASP A 350 -8.09 -8.55 -17.13
N SER A 351 -8.92 -7.52 -17.32
CA SER A 351 -8.54 -6.27 -17.98
C SER A 351 -7.85 -5.28 -17.02
N ALA A 352 -7.88 -5.54 -15.70
CA ALA A 352 -7.25 -4.70 -14.69
C ALA A 352 -5.72 -4.85 -14.68
N ASP A 353 -5.01 -3.82 -14.20
CA ASP A 353 -3.55 -3.84 -14.03
C ASP A 353 -3.10 -4.64 -12.81
N PHE A 354 -4.03 -4.99 -11.94
CA PHE A 354 -3.78 -5.69 -10.68
C PHE A 354 -4.59 -6.98 -10.59
N TYR A 355 -4.15 -7.87 -9.73
CA TYR A 355 -4.88 -9.07 -9.32
C TYR A 355 -4.82 -9.26 -7.81
N THR A 356 -5.85 -9.87 -7.24
CA THR A 356 -5.96 -10.15 -5.80
C THR A 356 -5.08 -11.32 -5.40
N VAL A 357 -4.48 -11.23 -4.21
CA VAL A 357 -3.53 -12.21 -3.66
C VAL A 357 -4.07 -12.86 -2.37
N PRO A 358 -3.54 -14.03 -1.96
CA PRO A 358 -3.93 -14.64 -0.70
C PRO A 358 -3.43 -13.82 0.49
N LEU A 359 -4.15 -13.90 1.62
CA LEU A 359 -3.76 -13.25 2.88
C LEU A 359 -2.71 -14.11 3.61
N THR A 360 -1.48 -14.07 3.13
CA THR A 360 -0.33 -14.76 3.70
C THR A 360 0.87 -13.82 3.79
N GLN A 361 1.83 -14.09 4.67
CA GLN A 361 3.06 -13.29 4.76
C GLN A 361 3.86 -13.30 3.45
N ALA A 362 3.84 -14.42 2.73
CA ALA A 362 4.53 -14.55 1.45
C ALA A 362 3.95 -13.62 0.36
N ALA A 363 2.62 -13.46 0.32
CA ALA A 363 1.96 -12.60 -0.64
C ALA A 363 1.95 -11.13 -0.20
N LEU A 364 1.84 -10.85 1.11
CA LEU A 364 1.79 -9.49 1.65
C LEU A 364 3.20 -8.91 1.89
N ARG A 365 4.02 -8.90 0.85
CA ARG A 365 5.41 -8.41 0.85
C ARG A 365 5.49 -6.91 0.50
N PRO A 366 6.63 -6.25 0.72
CA PRO A 366 6.83 -4.88 0.26
C PRO A 366 6.55 -4.74 -1.25
N GLY A 367 5.83 -3.68 -1.63
CA GLY A 367 5.33 -3.51 -3.00
C GLY A 367 3.91 -4.02 -3.25
N THR A 368 3.32 -4.77 -2.29
CA THR A 368 1.89 -5.13 -2.33
C THR A 368 1.04 -3.89 -2.16
N VAL A 369 0.05 -3.72 -3.03
CA VAL A 369 -0.86 -2.58 -3.04
C VAL A 369 -2.13 -2.93 -2.28
N TYR A 370 -2.61 -2.04 -1.43
CA TYR A 370 -3.92 -2.11 -0.80
C TYR A 370 -4.88 -1.13 -1.48
N ALA A 371 -5.93 -1.66 -2.07
CA ALA A 371 -7.04 -0.89 -2.63
C ALA A 371 -8.12 -0.70 -1.57
N ASP A 372 -8.23 0.51 -1.02
CA ASP A 372 -9.33 0.88 -0.13
C ASP A 372 -10.65 0.91 -0.94
N PRO A 373 -11.76 0.40 -0.41
CA PRO A 373 -13.04 0.37 -1.12
C PRO A 373 -13.53 1.76 -1.54
N TYR A 374 -13.12 2.78 -0.79
CA TYR A 374 -13.60 4.15 -0.97
C TYR A 374 -12.60 5.07 -1.67
N GLY A 375 -11.62 4.49 -2.37
CA GLY A 375 -10.81 5.23 -3.31
C GLY A 375 -9.44 5.66 -2.80
N HIS A 376 -8.97 5.18 -1.64
CA HIS A 376 -7.60 5.37 -1.23
C HIS A 376 -6.71 4.18 -1.63
N VAL A 377 -5.41 4.43 -1.81
CA VAL A 377 -4.44 3.40 -2.21
C VAL A 377 -3.21 3.52 -1.32
N LEU A 378 -2.77 2.39 -0.79
CA LEU A 378 -1.54 2.29 -0.02
C LEU A 378 -0.64 1.20 -0.62
N MET A 379 0.67 1.30 -0.37
CA MET A 379 1.63 0.24 -0.70
C MET A 379 2.31 -0.23 0.58
N LEU A 380 2.30 -1.54 0.82
CA LEU A 380 3.08 -2.13 1.92
C LEU A 380 4.57 -1.95 1.62
N VAL A 381 5.34 -1.52 2.63
CA VAL A 381 6.76 -1.26 2.49
C VAL A 381 7.63 -2.07 3.44
N ARG A 382 7.06 -2.57 4.54
CA ARG A 382 7.78 -3.42 5.49
C ARG A 382 6.81 -4.20 6.35
N ARG A 383 7.17 -5.44 6.67
CA ARG A 383 6.63 -6.16 7.80
C ARG A 383 7.59 -6.04 8.98
N VAL A 384 7.10 -5.59 10.13
CA VAL A 384 7.82 -5.65 11.39
C VAL A 384 7.26 -6.87 12.14
N PRO A 385 8.05 -7.91 12.36
CA PRO A 385 7.55 -9.10 13.06
C PRO A 385 7.22 -8.81 14.51
N GLU A 386 6.38 -9.64 15.10
CA GLU A 386 6.11 -9.64 16.54
C GLU A 386 7.39 -9.91 17.32
N ALA A 387 7.57 -9.22 18.43
CA ALA A 387 8.73 -9.40 19.30
C ALA A 387 8.39 -9.08 20.77
N ASN A 388 8.85 -9.89 21.70
CA ASN A 388 8.67 -9.65 23.13
C ASN A 388 7.21 -9.43 23.56
N GLY A 389 6.25 -10.10 22.90
CA GLY A 389 4.80 -9.95 23.13
C GLY A 389 4.19 -8.68 22.56
N GLN A 390 4.95 -7.86 21.83
CA GLN A 390 4.43 -6.76 21.01
C GLN A 390 3.87 -7.33 19.73
N PRO A 391 2.75 -6.77 19.20
CA PRO A 391 2.18 -7.21 17.94
C PRO A 391 3.11 -6.91 16.77
N GLY A 392 3.08 -7.77 15.77
CA GLY A 392 3.62 -7.47 14.47
C GLY A 392 2.78 -6.40 13.76
N VAL A 393 3.39 -5.66 12.86
CA VAL A 393 2.71 -4.60 12.12
C VAL A 393 3.23 -4.52 10.68
N PHE A 394 2.35 -4.21 9.75
CA PHE A 394 2.78 -3.73 8.44
C PHE A 394 2.97 -2.21 8.47
N LEU A 395 4.03 -1.76 7.80
CA LEU A 395 4.21 -0.35 7.46
C LEU A 395 3.81 -0.17 6.01
N ALA A 396 3.05 0.88 5.74
CA ALA A 396 2.60 1.25 4.41
C ALA A 396 2.96 2.70 4.11
N VAL A 397 3.03 3.02 2.83
CA VAL A 397 3.17 4.39 2.33
C VAL A 397 2.00 4.72 1.42
N ASP A 398 1.63 5.97 1.43
CA ASP A 398 0.69 6.56 0.47
C ASP A 398 1.16 7.96 0.04
N ALA A 399 0.58 8.44 -1.05
CA ALA A 399 0.65 9.84 -1.42
C ALA A 399 -0.67 10.52 -1.05
N GLU A 400 -0.57 11.71 -0.51
CA GLU A 400 -1.71 12.56 -0.18
C GLU A 400 -2.05 13.46 -1.39
N PRO A 401 -3.25 14.04 -1.46
CA PRO A 401 -3.65 14.91 -2.59
C PRO A 401 -2.71 16.10 -2.84
N ASP A 402 -1.99 16.58 -1.82
CA ASP A 402 -0.99 17.64 -1.96
C ASP A 402 0.35 17.14 -2.53
N GLY A 403 0.46 15.86 -2.83
CA GLY A 403 1.67 15.19 -3.35
C GLY A 403 2.70 14.83 -2.30
N SER A 404 2.41 15.01 -1.01
CA SER A 404 3.28 14.56 0.08
C SER A 404 3.18 13.04 0.25
N ILE A 405 4.30 12.42 0.66
CA ILE A 405 4.40 10.99 0.89
C ILE A 405 4.53 10.75 2.38
N THR A 406 3.71 9.85 2.92
CA THR A 406 3.74 9.52 4.35
C THR A 406 3.86 8.02 4.56
N ARG A 407 4.80 7.61 5.45
CA ARG A 407 4.84 6.24 5.96
C ARG A 407 4.00 6.16 7.23
N LYS A 408 3.13 5.15 7.31
CA LYS A 408 2.22 4.95 8.44
C LYS A 408 2.10 3.48 8.82
N ARG A 409 1.69 3.20 10.04
CA ARG A 409 1.31 1.86 10.47
C ARG A 409 0.05 1.43 9.72
N PHE A 410 0.03 0.19 9.24
CA PHE A 410 -1.14 -0.43 8.66
C PHE A 410 -1.74 -1.38 9.70
N TRP A 411 -2.90 -1.02 10.23
CA TRP A 411 -3.58 -1.77 11.27
C TRP A 411 -5.09 -1.65 11.10
N ARG A 412 -5.88 -2.57 11.68
CA ARG A 412 -7.33 -2.65 11.42
C ARG A 412 -8.14 -1.37 11.72
N GLY A 413 -7.57 -0.39 12.42
CA GLY A 413 -8.21 0.90 12.69
C GLY A 413 -7.96 1.98 11.65
N ASN A 414 -7.08 1.77 10.66
CA ASN A 414 -6.77 2.80 9.67
C ASN A 414 -6.94 2.36 8.21
N PHE A 415 -7.32 1.12 7.95
CA PHE A 415 -7.72 0.68 6.63
C PHE A 415 -9.15 0.15 6.65
N LEU A 416 -9.83 0.27 5.51
CA LEU A 416 -11.22 -0.12 5.36
C LEU A 416 -11.33 -1.30 4.40
N PHE A 417 -12.14 -2.26 4.77
CA PHE A 417 -12.51 -3.36 3.89
C PHE A 417 -14.03 -3.52 3.93
N VAL A 418 -14.66 -3.52 2.75
CA VAL A 418 -16.11 -3.69 2.59
C VAL A 418 -16.36 -4.62 1.43
N HIS A 419 -17.32 -5.49 1.59
CA HIS A 419 -17.72 -6.43 0.57
C HIS A 419 -18.96 -5.89 -0.17
N GLU A 420 -18.72 -4.94 -1.06
CA GLU A 420 -19.77 -4.32 -1.89
C GLU A 420 -19.37 -4.45 -3.37
N PRO A 421 -20.08 -5.27 -4.16
CA PRO A 421 -19.71 -5.52 -5.55
C PRO A 421 -19.59 -4.27 -6.42
N SER A 422 -20.37 -3.23 -6.15
CA SER A 422 -20.33 -1.96 -6.89
C SER A 422 -19.02 -1.20 -6.70
N LEU A 423 -18.29 -1.44 -5.60
CA LEU A 423 -17.00 -0.83 -5.32
C LEU A 423 -15.82 -1.54 -6.01
N GLY A 424 -16.06 -2.65 -6.68
CA GLY A 424 -15.04 -3.47 -7.33
C GLY A 424 -14.44 -4.51 -6.40
N THR A 425 -13.14 -4.72 -6.48
CA THR A 425 -12.40 -5.67 -5.64
C THR A 425 -11.41 -4.94 -4.74
N PRO A 426 -11.84 -4.39 -3.61
CA PRO A 426 -10.92 -3.84 -2.61
C PRO A 426 -10.04 -4.95 -2.00
N GLY A 427 -8.99 -4.54 -1.26
CA GLY A 427 -8.07 -5.45 -0.60
C GLY A 427 -6.67 -5.45 -1.20
N PHE A 428 -5.88 -6.48 -0.89
CA PHE A 428 -4.48 -6.60 -1.27
C PHE A 428 -4.31 -7.14 -2.68
N LYS A 429 -3.39 -6.52 -3.42
CA LYS A 429 -3.16 -6.82 -4.84
C LYS A 429 -1.69 -6.72 -5.21
N HIS A 430 -1.32 -7.50 -6.23
CA HIS A 430 -0.07 -7.32 -6.97
C HIS A 430 -0.33 -6.76 -8.36
N PHE A 431 0.68 -6.10 -8.92
CA PHE A 431 0.68 -5.76 -10.35
C PHE A 431 0.69 -7.03 -11.20
N ARG A 432 -0.13 -7.06 -12.25
CA ARG A 432 -0.08 -8.16 -13.22
C ARG A 432 1.28 -8.21 -13.90
N PRO A 433 1.91 -9.37 -13.97
CA PRO A 433 3.14 -9.54 -14.73
C PRO A 433 2.89 -9.24 -16.21
N ILE A 434 3.83 -8.53 -16.82
CA ILE A 434 3.83 -8.22 -18.25
C ILE A 434 4.98 -8.98 -18.85
N LEU A 435 4.69 -9.86 -19.79
CA LEU A 435 5.66 -10.71 -20.47
C LEU A 435 5.64 -10.48 -21.99
N LYS A 436 6.73 -10.81 -22.67
CA LYS A 436 6.72 -10.89 -24.13
C LYS A 436 6.08 -12.20 -24.55
N ASP A 437 5.16 -12.13 -25.49
CA ASP A 437 4.61 -13.31 -26.17
C ASP A 437 5.59 -13.89 -27.19
N LYS A 438 5.21 -14.97 -27.86
CA LYS A 438 6.02 -15.61 -28.90
C LYS A 438 6.27 -14.73 -30.12
N GLY A 439 5.42 -13.74 -30.36
CA GLY A 439 5.55 -12.72 -31.42
C GLY A 439 6.41 -11.53 -31.02
N GLY A 440 6.84 -11.45 -29.76
CA GLY A 440 7.64 -10.36 -29.22
C GLY A 440 6.81 -9.18 -28.66
N SER A 441 5.49 -9.22 -28.75
CA SER A 441 4.58 -8.19 -28.20
C SER A 441 4.42 -8.35 -26.71
N LEU A 442 4.22 -7.23 -26.01
CA LEU A 442 3.94 -7.24 -24.58
C LEU A 442 2.49 -7.64 -24.31
N ARG A 443 2.28 -8.50 -23.31
CA ARG A 443 0.95 -8.84 -22.80
C ARG A 443 0.95 -8.95 -21.28
N ARG A 444 -0.16 -8.58 -20.66
CA ARG A 444 -0.43 -8.87 -19.24
C ARG A 444 -0.91 -10.32 -19.11
N LEU A 445 -0.50 -10.98 -18.02
CA LEU A 445 -1.04 -12.30 -17.68
C LEU A 445 -2.46 -12.14 -17.12
N ASP A 446 -3.38 -12.98 -17.56
CA ASP A 446 -4.70 -13.13 -16.93
C ASP A 446 -4.61 -13.99 -15.64
N ASN A 447 -5.71 -14.11 -14.89
CA ASN A 447 -5.74 -14.86 -13.63
C ASN A 447 -5.41 -16.34 -13.83
N ALA A 448 -5.83 -16.93 -14.95
CA ALA A 448 -5.57 -18.33 -15.26
C ALA A 448 -4.10 -18.56 -15.60
N ASP A 449 -3.48 -17.62 -16.32
CA ASP A 449 -2.05 -17.66 -16.67
C ASP A 449 -1.18 -17.46 -15.42
N ILE A 450 -1.55 -16.55 -14.50
CA ILE A 450 -0.84 -16.36 -13.23
C ILE A 450 -0.83 -17.66 -12.43
N ASN A 451 -1.98 -18.33 -12.26
CA ASN A 451 -2.06 -19.57 -11.49
C ASN A 451 -1.30 -20.75 -12.10
N LYS A 452 -1.10 -20.74 -13.40
CA LYS A 452 -0.33 -21.79 -14.11
C LYS A 452 1.16 -21.52 -14.15
N ASN A 453 1.56 -20.28 -13.89
CA ASN A 453 2.96 -19.87 -13.98
C ASN A 453 3.65 -20.07 -12.62
N PRO A 454 4.68 -20.92 -12.52
CA PRO A 454 5.36 -21.18 -11.24
C PRO A 454 6.08 -19.97 -10.66
N GLU A 455 6.39 -18.96 -11.48
CA GLU A 455 7.06 -17.73 -11.05
C GLU A 455 6.11 -16.77 -10.27
N PHE A 456 4.80 -16.94 -10.42
CA PHE A 456 3.83 -16.03 -9.82
C PHE A 456 2.77 -16.74 -8.96
N ALA A 457 2.10 -17.72 -9.45
CA ALA A 457 1.15 -18.70 -8.83
C ALA A 457 0.40 -18.26 -7.54
N ASP A 458 0.16 -16.96 -7.34
CA ASP A 458 -0.36 -16.36 -6.11
C ASP A 458 -1.70 -15.60 -6.32
N TYR A 459 -2.40 -15.80 -7.44
CA TYR A 459 -3.75 -15.28 -7.60
C TYR A 459 -4.72 -15.99 -6.65
N SER A 460 -5.49 -15.21 -5.89
CA SER A 460 -6.53 -15.71 -4.99
C SER A 460 -7.72 -14.76 -4.96
N ASN A 461 -8.90 -15.32 -4.92
CA ASN A 461 -10.14 -14.59 -4.71
C ASN A 461 -10.72 -14.80 -3.30
N GLU A 462 -9.92 -15.27 -2.34
CA GLU A 462 -10.39 -15.53 -0.98
C GLU A 462 -10.90 -14.26 -0.29
N GLN A 463 -10.22 -13.13 -0.50
CA GLN A 463 -10.58 -11.84 0.11
C GLN A 463 -12.02 -11.44 -0.23
N SER A 464 -12.43 -11.63 -1.49
CA SER A 464 -13.78 -11.31 -1.96
C SER A 464 -14.88 -12.24 -1.43
N LYS A 465 -14.53 -13.29 -0.71
CA LYS A 465 -15.47 -14.27 -0.13
C LYS A 465 -15.53 -14.21 1.39
N MET A 466 -14.60 -13.50 2.02
CA MET A 466 -14.53 -13.39 3.46
C MET A 466 -15.59 -12.40 4.00
N PRO A 467 -16.31 -12.72 5.06
CA PRO A 467 -16.99 -11.72 5.87
C PRO A 467 -15.99 -10.63 6.33
N MET A 468 -16.48 -9.42 6.52
CA MET A 468 -15.62 -8.27 6.86
C MET A 468 -14.81 -8.51 8.15
N GLU A 469 -15.40 -9.03 9.20
CA GLU A 469 -14.70 -9.33 10.46
C GLU A 469 -13.63 -10.42 10.29
N ASP A 470 -13.93 -11.46 9.49
CA ASP A 470 -12.99 -12.55 9.21
C ASP A 470 -11.76 -12.03 8.42
N PHE A 471 -11.97 -11.07 7.52
CA PHE A 471 -10.88 -10.40 6.82
C PHE A 471 -9.96 -9.67 7.80
N TYR A 472 -10.50 -8.87 8.71
CA TYR A 472 -9.71 -8.17 9.72
C TYR A 472 -9.03 -9.14 10.69
N ASP A 473 -9.71 -10.18 11.14
CA ASP A 473 -9.15 -11.19 12.02
C ASP A 473 -8.03 -11.97 11.31
N ARG A 474 -8.22 -12.31 10.02
CA ARG A 474 -7.16 -12.93 9.22
C ARG A 474 -5.94 -12.01 9.04
N MET A 475 -6.14 -10.71 8.88
CA MET A 475 -5.04 -9.75 8.82
C MET A 475 -4.28 -9.67 10.14
N ASP A 476 -4.98 -9.65 11.28
CA ASP A 476 -4.34 -9.72 12.59
C ASP A 476 -3.49 -11.00 12.73
N ASP A 477 -4.00 -12.17 12.24
CA ASP A 477 -3.26 -13.45 12.23
C ASP A 477 -2.00 -13.41 11.37
N VAL A 478 -2.07 -12.78 10.20
CA VAL A 478 -0.92 -12.65 9.29
C VAL A 478 0.14 -11.70 9.83
N MET A 479 -0.28 -10.59 10.45
CA MET A 479 0.64 -9.64 11.07
C MET A 479 1.35 -10.24 12.28
N SER A 480 0.64 -11.00 13.10
CA SER A 480 1.12 -11.57 14.36
C SER A 480 0.67 -13.01 14.51
N PRO A 481 1.36 -13.99 13.90
CA PRO A 481 0.98 -15.41 13.98
C PRO A 481 1.14 -16.02 15.39
N GLU A 482 2.03 -15.49 16.21
CA GLU A 482 2.25 -15.98 17.57
C GLU A 482 1.27 -15.33 18.56
N PRO A 483 0.91 -16.01 19.66
CA PRO A 483 0.04 -15.45 20.67
C PRO A 483 0.61 -14.19 21.32
N LEU A 484 -0.17 -13.11 21.34
CA LEU A 484 0.24 -11.81 21.83
C LEU A 484 -0.01 -11.63 23.33
N ASP A 485 0.79 -10.78 23.98
CA ASP A 485 0.44 -10.24 25.27
C ASP A 485 -0.79 -9.30 25.13
N PRO A 486 -1.91 -9.57 25.79
CA PRO A 486 -3.14 -8.85 25.58
C PRO A 486 -3.06 -7.36 25.98
N VAL A 487 -2.27 -7.03 27.01
CA VAL A 487 -2.08 -5.65 27.47
C VAL A 487 -1.23 -4.88 26.48
N LYS A 488 -0.13 -5.47 26.01
CA LYS A 488 0.75 -4.84 25.02
C LYS A 488 0.02 -4.61 23.68
N ALA A 489 -0.73 -5.59 23.21
CA ALA A 489 -1.51 -5.46 21.97
C ALA A 489 -2.58 -4.36 22.06
N MET A 490 -3.24 -4.22 23.21
CA MET A 490 -4.19 -3.12 23.44
C MET A 490 -3.48 -1.78 23.50
N THR A 491 -2.34 -1.69 24.19
CA THR A 491 -1.56 -0.45 24.32
C THR A 491 -1.02 0.01 22.96
N ASP A 492 -0.64 -0.92 22.08
CA ASP A 492 -0.22 -0.63 20.71
C ASP A 492 -1.38 -0.08 19.87
N ALA A 493 -2.57 -0.66 19.97
CA ALA A 493 -3.78 -0.15 19.31
C ALA A 493 -4.13 1.29 19.79
N ILE A 494 -4.00 1.57 21.09
CA ILE A 494 -4.20 2.93 21.65
C ILE A 494 -3.12 3.90 21.12
N THR A 495 -1.89 3.44 20.96
CA THR A 495 -0.79 4.24 20.39
C THR A 495 -1.10 4.59 18.93
N SER A 496 -1.53 3.63 18.14
CA SER A 496 -1.91 3.84 16.74
C SER A 496 -3.11 4.78 16.58
N LEU A 497 -4.10 4.70 17.48
CA LEU A 497 -5.19 5.67 17.52
C LEU A 497 -4.68 7.08 17.86
N ASN A 498 -3.76 7.20 18.82
CA ASN A 498 -3.20 8.49 19.21
C ASN A 498 -2.40 9.14 18.07
N GLU A 499 -1.72 8.37 17.22
CA GLU A 499 -1.07 8.86 16.01
C GLU A 499 -2.08 9.46 15.02
N GLN A 500 -3.22 8.79 14.80
CA GLN A 500 -4.30 9.34 13.95
C GLN A 500 -4.89 10.64 14.53
N ILE A 501 -5.09 10.71 15.84
CA ILE A 501 -5.57 11.93 16.50
C ILE A 501 -4.55 13.08 16.29
N LYS A 502 -3.25 12.84 16.41
CA LYS A 502 -2.20 13.85 16.17
C LYS A 502 -2.22 14.35 14.71
N THR A 503 -2.41 13.47 13.76
CA THR A 503 -2.58 13.86 12.34
C THR A 503 -3.79 14.78 12.18
N ARG A 504 -4.90 14.48 12.85
CA ARG A 504 -6.10 15.34 12.84
C ARG A 504 -5.83 16.71 13.45
N VAL A 505 -5.04 16.79 14.54
CA VAL A 505 -4.62 18.09 15.12
C VAL A 505 -3.93 18.95 14.06
N THR A 506 -3.01 18.37 13.30
CA THR A 506 -2.28 19.07 12.23
C THR A 506 -3.23 19.55 11.11
N SER A 507 -4.13 18.70 10.65
CA SER A 507 -5.09 19.04 9.58
C SER A 507 -6.03 20.17 10.00
N ILE A 508 -6.57 20.11 11.21
CA ILE A 508 -7.45 21.17 11.74
C ILE A 508 -6.71 22.49 11.92
N GLU A 509 -5.47 22.45 12.40
CA GLU A 509 -4.64 23.67 12.54
C GLU A 509 -4.32 24.28 11.16
N ASN A 510 -4.06 23.48 10.14
CA ASN A 510 -3.89 23.95 8.78
C ASN A 510 -5.19 24.62 8.28
N GLY A 511 -6.34 24.02 8.54
CA GLY A 511 -7.66 24.60 8.24
C GLY A 511 -7.88 25.93 8.94
N ARG A 512 -7.55 26.05 10.23
CA ARG A 512 -7.63 27.29 11.01
C ARG A 512 -6.77 28.39 10.38
N LYS A 513 -5.53 28.07 10.00
CA LYS A 513 -4.61 29.01 9.33
C LYS A 513 -5.11 29.44 7.96
N TRP A 514 -5.73 28.54 7.22
CA TRP A 514 -6.37 28.85 5.94
C TRP A 514 -7.57 29.78 6.12
N GLN A 515 -8.49 29.45 7.05
CA GLN A 515 -9.65 30.28 7.36
C GLN A 515 -9.28 31.72 7.70
N ALA A 516 -8.19 31.92 8.45
CA ALA A 516 -7.73 33.25 8.83
C ALA A 516 -7.31 34.13 7.63
N LYS A 517 -7.05 33.52 6.46
CA LYS A 517 -6.60 34.19 5.23
C LYS A 517 -7.63 34.13 4.11
N ALA A 518 -8.60 33.22 4.19
CA ALA A 518 -9.58 32.97 3.14
C ALA A 518 -10.59 34.14 3.01
N ALA A 519 -10.93 34.48 1.77
CA ALA A 519 -11.94 35.51 1.48
C ALA A 519 -13.39 35.01 1.65
N GLY A 520 -13.60 33.73 1.92
CA GLY A 520 -14.94 33.11 2.04
C GLY A 520 -14.90 31.69 2.56
N ASP A 521 -16.06 31.04 2.52
CA ASP A 521 -16.22 29.65 2.96
C ASP A 521 -15.71 28.66 1.91
N ALA A 522 -15.19 27.51 2.36
CA ALA A 522 -14.96 26.37 1.48
C ALA A 522 -16.29 25.82 0.98
N THR A 523 -16.37 25.58 -0.32
CA THR A 523 -17.56 24.97 -0.96
C THR A 523 -17.67 23.53 -0.51
N MET A 524 -18.78 23.15 0.12
CA MET A 524 -19.08 21.78 0.49
C MET A 524 -19.61 21.02 -0.73
N PRO A 525 -18.98 19.91 -1.12
CA PRO A 525 -19.50 19.04 -2.16
C PRO A 525 -20.83 18.37 -1.79
N ASP A 526 -21.52 17.82 -2.78
CA ASP A 526 -22.78 17.11 -2.58
C ASP A 526 -22.56 15.58 -2.48
N GLY A 527 -23.37 14.93 -1.64
CA GLY A 527 -23.43 13.48 -1.53
C GLY A 527 -22.07 12.85 -1.22
N ALA A 528 -21.80 11.70 -1.85
CA ALA A 528 -20.55 10.94 -1.65
C ALA A 528 -19.29 11.75 -2.01
N SER A 529 -19.41 12.81 -2.83
CA SER A 529 -18.29 13.65 -3.22
C SER A 529 -17.63 14.39 -2.05
N ILE A 530 -18.25 14.46 -0.86
CA ILE A 530 -17.58 14.99 0.33
C ILE A 530 -16.31 14.19 0.70
N PHE A 531 -16.19 12.96 0.27
CA PHE A 531 -15.06 12.08 0.56
C PHE A 531 -13.97 12.06 -0.53
N GLU A 532 -14.24 12.62 -1.73
CA GLU A 532 -13.40 12.47 -2.93
C GLU A 532 -13.06 13.80 -3.60
N THR A 533 -12.94 14.86 -2.84
CA THR A 533 -12.67 16.19 -3.38
C THR A 533 -11.22 16.60 -3.26
N SER A 534 -10.86 17.70 -3.94
CA SER A 534 -9.56 18.35 -3.84
C SER A 534 -9.70 19.78 -3.29
N GLY A 535 -8.58 20.40 -2.93
CA GLY A 535 -8.52 21.76 -2.44
C GLY A 535 -8.97 21.93 -0.98
N PRO A 536 -9.39 23.13 -0.54
CA PRO A 536 -9.63 23.43 0.87
C PRO A 536 -10.58 22.49 1.60
N TRP A 537 -11.56 21.94 0.87
CA TRP A 537 -12.48 20.96 1.45
C TRP A 537 -11.74 19.67 1.83
N GLU A 538 -10.94 19.10 0.92
CA GLU A 538 -10.18 17.87 1.19
C GLU A 538 -8.98 18.12 2.10
N ASP A 539 -8.21 19.19 1.86
CA ASP A 539 -6.98 19.47 2.61
C ASP A 539 -7.23 19.69 4.10
N PHE A 540 -8.35 20.29 4.48
CA PHE A 540 -8.60 20.75 5.85
C PHE A 540 -9.83 20.14 6.52
N SER A 541 -10.79 19.62 5.78
CA SER A 541 -11.98 18.99 6.35
C SER A 541 -11.79 17.49 6.53
N THR A 542 -11.25 16.83 5.54
CA THR A 542 -10.91 15.40 5.55
C THR A 542 -12.01 14.48 6.09
N PRO A 543 -13.24 14.49 5.51
CA PRO A 543 -14.32 13.60 5.95
C PRO A 543 -13.92 12.13 5.95
N ALA A 544 -13.08 11.72 4.99
CA ALA A 544 -12.52 10.37 4.93
C ALA A 544 -11.63 10.04 6.14
N ARG A 545 -10.83 11.01 6.64
CA ARG A 545 -10.01 10.82 7.85
C ARG A 545 -10.87 10.75 9.10
N ASP A 546 -11.88 11.60 9.22
CA ASP A 546 -12.80 11.60 10.37
C ASP A 546 -13.59 10.29 10.43
N PHE A 547 -13.99 9.76 9.27
CA PHE A 547 -14.60 8.44 9.17
C PHE A 547 -13.66 7.33 9.69
N ARG A 548 -12.40 7.31 9.22
CA ARG A 548 -11.40 6.33 9.68
C ARG A 548 -11.05 6.50 11.15
N LEU A 549 -11.06 7.72 11.68
CA LEU A 549 -10.88 7.97 13.11
C LEU A 549 -12.00 7.31 13.93
N LEU A 550 -13.25 7.40 13.47
CA LEU A 550 -14.39 6.74 14.13
C LEU A 550 -14.24 5.21 14.13
N VAL A 551 -13.76 4.63 13.03
CA VAL A 551 -13.42 3.19 12.97
C VAL A 551 -12.33 2.84 13.98
N ALA A 552 -11.25 3.63 14.05
CA ALA A 552 -10.16 3.42 14.99
C ALA A 552 -10.63 3.52 16.46
N ILE A 553 -11.50 4.46 16.75
CA ILE A 553 -12.15 4.60 18.06
C ILE A 553 -12.92 3.33 18.42
N ASP A 554 -13.72 2.79 17.49
CA ASP A 554 -14.49 1.57 17.72
C ASP A 554 -13.58 0.35 17.94
N VAL A 555 -12.48 0.24 17.18
CA VAL A 555 -11.49 -0.83 17.36
C VAL A 555 -10.85 -0.81 18.75
N VAL A 556 -10.48 0.37 19.25
CA VAL A 556 -9.86 0.52 20.59
C VAL A 556 -10.91 0.31 21.68
N ARG A 557 -12.08 0.93 21.56
CA ARG A 557 -13.18 0.80 22.53
C ARG A 557 -13.60 -0.66 22.75
N ASN A 558 -13.70 -1.42 21.66
CA ASN A 558 -14.18 -2.81 21.67
C ASN A 558 -13.03 -3.83 21.83
N PHE A 559 -11.79 -3.40 22.10
CA PHE A 559 -10.65 -4.32 22.24
C PHE A 559 -10.88 -5.40 23.30
N PRO A 560 -11.39 -5.12 24.52
CA PRO A 560 -11.62 -6.16 25.53
C PRO A 560 -12.65 -7.22 25.08
N ASP A 561 -13.66 -6.83 24.30
CA ASP A 561 -14.66 -7.76 23.79
C ASP A 561 -14.09 -8.62 22.64
N ARG A 562 -13.29 -8.01 21.77
CA ARG A 562 -12.56 -8.73 20.72
C ARG A 562 -11.56 -9.73 21.32
N PHE A 563 -10.81 -9.33 22.35
CA PHE A 563 -9.95 -10.24 23.10
C PHE A 563 -10.72 -11.46 23.60
N ALA A 564 -11.90 -11.26 24.21
CA ALA A 564 -12.69 -12.38 24.72
C ALA A 564 -13.23 -13.31 23.61
N ARG A 565 -13.56 -12.74 22.42
CA ARG A 565 -14.01 -13.50 21.25
C ARG A 565 -12.87 -14.32 20.62
N ARG A 566 -11.67 -13.76 20.56
CA ARG A 566 -10.48 -14.34 19.93
C ARG A 566 -9.37 -14.57 20.95
N SER A 567 -9.72 -15.19 22.09
CA SER A 567 -8.74 -15.46 23.17
C SER A 567 -7.63 -16.42 22.75
N ASP A 568 -7.88 -17.23 21.70
CA ASP A 568 -6.87 -18.09 21.03
C ASP A 568 -5.65 -17.31 20.51
N ARG A 569 -5.81 -16.02 20.22
CA ARG A 569 -4.76 -15.14 19.72
C ARG A 569 -3.84 -14.56 20.81
N PHE A 570 -4.11 -14.82 22.06
CA PHE A 570 -3.44 -14.14 23.16
C PHE A 570 -2.85 -15.13 24.16
N ALA A 571 -1.67 -14.80 24.68
CA ALA A 571 -1.04 -15.50 25.77
C ALA A 571 -1.74 -15.16 27.09
N ILE A 572 -2.66 -16.02 27.53
CA ILE A 572 -3.36 -15.81 28.80
C ILE A 572 -2.40 -16.16 29.95
N PRO A 573 -2.18 -15.23 30.91
CA PRO A 573 -1.29 -15.49 32.05
C PRO A 573 -1.73 -16.69 32.87
N PRO A 574 -0.78 -17.52 33.37
CA PRO A 574 -1.11 -18.69 34.19
C PRO A 574 -2.00 -18.32 35.40
N GLY A 575 -3.06 -19.10 35.60
CA GLY A 575 -4.00 -18.91 36.70
C GLY A 575 -5.08 -17.86 36.48
N LYS A 576 -5.11 -17.19 35.35
CA LYS A 576 -6.19 -16.25 34.98
C LYS A 576 -7.16 -16.89 33.98
N SER A 577 -8.45 -16.58 34.12
CA SER A 577 -9.44 -16.88 33.11
C SER A 577 -9.52 -15.77 32.05
N VAL A 578 -10.17 -16.06 30.92
CA VAL A 578 -10.46 -15.03 29.87
C VAL A 578 -11.27 -13.85 30.47
N ALA A 579 -12.17 -14.12 31.39
CA ALA A 579 -12.97 -13.09 32.05
C ALA A 579 -12.12 -12.18 32.96
N ASP A 580 -11.17 -12.75 33.69
CA ASP A 580 -10.24 -12.00 34.55
C ASP A 580 -9.38 -11.05 33.70
N VAL A 581 -8.77 -11.57 32.62
CA VAL A 581 -7.95 -10.75 31.71
C VAL A 581 -8.79 -9.68 31.02
N LYS A 582 -10.03 -9.99 30.59
CA LYS A 582 -10.94 -8.99 30.02
C LYS A 582 -11.20 -7.84 31.01
N SER A 583 -11.47 -8.16 32.28
CA SER A 583 -11.68 -7.14 33.33
C SER A 583 -10.44 -6.29 33.57
N GLU A 584 -9.25 -6.89 33.56
CA GLU A 584 -7.97 -6.19 33.65
C GLU A 584 -7.78 -5.23 32.45
N LEU A 585 -8.03 -5.72 31.23
CA LEU A 585 -7.95 -4.90 30.02
C LEU A 585 -8.89 -3.70 30.06
N GLN A 586 -10.10 -3.84 30.59
CA GLN A 586 -11.03 -2.72 30.77
C GLN A 586 -10.45 -1.64 31.70
N GLY A 587 -9.81 -2.05 32.79
CA GLY A 587 -9.15 -1.14 33.74
C GLY A 587 -7.94 -0.43 33.12
N VAL A 588 -7.07 -1.18 32.43
CA VAL A 588 -5.90 -0.63 31.73
C VAL A 588 -6.35 0.32 30.61
N LEU A 589 -7.36 -0.05 29.82
CA LEU A 589 -7.92 0.81 28.77
C LEU A 589 -8.37 2.15 29.32
N ALA A 590 -9.16 2.15 30.38
CA ALA A 590 -9.64 3.37 31.02
C ALA A 590 -8.48 4.26 31.51
N SER A 591 -7.44 3.68 32.12
CA SER A 591 -6.25 4.38 32.60
C SER A 591 -5.42 4.97 31.47
N GLU A 592 -5.12 4.18 30.43
CA GLU A 592 -4.32 4.61 29.27
C GLU A 592 -5.01 5.74 28.50
N LEU A 593 -6.32 5.63 28.26
CA LEU A 593 -7.08 6.66 27.58
C LEU A 593 -7.13 7.98 28.37
N ALA A 594 -7.23 7.91 29.70
CA ALA A 594 -7.25 9.09 30.56
C ALA A 594 -5.88 9.77 30.68
N SER A 595 -4.79 8.99 30.66
CA SER A 595 -3.43 9.52 30.83
C SER A 595 -2.89 10.20 29.58
N ARG A 596 -3.24 9.72 28.39
CA ARG A 596 -2.75 10.26 27.10
C ARG A 596 -3.47 11.55 26.75
N LYS A 597 -2.70 12.59 26.41
CA LYS A 597 -3.21 13.94 26.14
C LYS A 597 -2.88 14.38 24.73
N ILE A 598 -3.78 15.16 24.15
CA ILE A 598 -3.55 15.94 22.93
C ILE A 598 -3.85 17.41 23.23
N THR A 599 -3.16 18.30 22.56
CA THR A 599 -3.42 19.75 22.66
C THR A 599 -3.66 20.30 21.26
N TYR A 600 -4.73 21.06 21.10
CA TYR A 600 -5.04 21.78 19.87
C TYR A 600 -5.15 23.30 20.13
N THR A 601 -5.06 24.09 19.07
CA THR A 601 -5.18 25.55 19.15
C THR A 601 -6.62 25.95 18.88
N ARG A 602 -7.26 26.62 19.82
CA ARG A 602 -8.62 27.17 19.69
C ARG A 602 -8.69 28.32 18.68
N THR A 603 -9.88 28.75 18.33
CA THR A 603 -10.12 29.81 17.33
C THR A 603 -9.40 31.12 17.69
N ASP A 604 -9.31 31.48 18.98
CA ASP A 604 -8.61 32.66 19.47
C ASP A 604 -7.08 32.53 19.58
N GLY A 605 -6.54 31.35 19.27
CA GLY A 605 -5.11 31.06 19.37
C GLY A 605 -4.67 30.45 20.70
N SER A 606 -5.54 30.34 21.70
CA SER A 606 -5.22 29.73 22.99
C SER A 606 -5.17 28.19 22.87
N PRO A 607 -4.32 27.51 23.67
CA PRO A 607 -4.27 26.06 23.69
C PRO A 607 -5.43 25.45 24.48
N TRP A 608 -5.92 24.30 24.03
CA TRP A 608 -6.86 23.46 24.76
C TRP A 608 -6.39 22.01 24.76
N THR A 609 -6.49 21.33 25.91
CA THR A 609 -6.00 19.95 26.06
C THR A 609 -7.15 19.01 26.36
N LEU A 610 -7.21 17.93 25.58
CA LEU A 610 -8.12 16.80 25.76
C LEU A 610 -7.34 15.53 26.12
N SER A 611 -7.95 14.65 26.89
CA SER A 611 -7.47 13.28 26.96
C SER A 611 -7.94 12.49 25.75
N VAL A 612 -7.27 11.37 25.43
CA VAL A 612 -7.76 10.45 24.41
C VAL A 612 -9.12 9.88 24.81
N LYS A 613 -9.39 9.74 26.12
CA LYS A 613 -10.72 9.40 26.65
C LYS A 613 -11.79 10.39 26.20
N ASP A 614 -11.53 11.71 26.35
CA ASP A 614 -12.48 12.74 25.90
C ASP A 614 -12.78 12.61 24.40
N VAL A 615 -11.76 12.32 23.58
CA VAL A 615 -11.93 12.09 22.14
C VAL A 615 -12.84 10.88 21.85
N LEU A 616 -12.66 9.76 22.58
CA LEU A 616 -13.50 8.59 22.42
C LEU A 616 -14.96 8.86 22.85
N GLU A 617 -15.15 9.61 23.94
CA GLU A 617 -16.48 9.96 24.45
C GLU A 617 -17.23 10.86 23.46
N ARG A 618 -16.52 11.67 22.68
CA ARG A 618 -17.08 12.55 21.62
C ARG A 618 -17.27 11.86 20.26
N ALA A 619 -17.20 10.53 20.14
CA ALA A 619 -17.33 9.86 18.85
C ALA A 619 -18.62 10.25 18.09
N ALA A 620 -19.73 10.43 18.80
CA ALA A 620 -21.00 10.84 18.19
C ALA A 620 -20.97 12.31 17.67
N ASP A 621 -20.15 13.17 18.28
CA ASP A 621 -19.99 14.56 17.86
C ASP A 621 -19.09 14.64 16.62
N PHE A 622 -18.11 13.73 16.50
CA PHE A 622 -17.26 13.63 15.31
C PHE A 622 -18.00 13.22 14.04
N GLU A 623 -19.21 12.66 14.14
CA GLU A 623 -20.07 12.43 12.96
C GLU A 623 -20.42 13.74 12.23
N MET A 624 -20.31 14.89 12.92
CA MET A 624 -20.68 16.23 12.43
C MET A 624 -19.52 17.23 12.49
N ALA A 625 -18.29 16.78 12.73
CA ALA A 625 -17.17 17.66 13.06
C ALA A 625 -16.19 17.93 11.89
N TYR A 626 -16.51 17.46 10.69
CA TYR A 626 -15.58 17.48 9.56
C TYR A 626 -15.57 18.77 8.72
N ASN A 627 -16.49 19.73 8.96
CA ASN A 627 -16.61 20.90 8.09
C ASN A 627 -15.51 21.95 8.38
N PRO A 628 -14.68 22.35 7.40
CA PRO A 628 -13.60 23.32 7.61
C PRO A 628 -14.10 24.74 7.87
N ASN A 629 -15.39 25.03 7.63
CA ASN A 629 -15.99 26.33 7.87
C ASN A 629 -16.49 26.54 9.30
N ASP A 630 -16.54 25.45 10.11
CA ASP A 630 -16.81 25.55 11.53
C ASP A 630 -15.59 26.07 12.31
N CYS A 631 -15.80 26.61 13.49
CA CYS A 631 -14.71 26.92 14.42
C CYS A 631 -14.01 25.62 14.88
N VAL A 632 -12.75 25.76 15.29
CA VAL A 632 -11.91 24.61 15.70
C VAL A 632 -12.55 23.80 16.82
N GLU A 633 -13.16 24.48 17.80
CA GLU A 633 -13.78 23.87 18.97
C GLU A 633 -14.89 22.89 18.57
N LEU A 634 -15.76 23.29 17.63
CA LEU A 634 -16.81 22.40 17.09
C LEU A 634 -16.22 21.24 16.31
N ARG A 635 -15.12 21.46 15.62
CA ARG A 635 -14.39 20.38 14.94
C ARG A 635 -13.74 19.38 15.91
N TRP A 636 -13.60 19.73 17.19
CA TRP A 636 -13.21 18.82 18.28
C TRP A 636 -14.40 18.34 19.12
N GLY A 637 -15.62 18.59 18.67
CA GLY A 637 -16.84 18.14 19.35
C GLY A 637 -17.06 18.84 20.70
N ALA A 638 -16.61 20.08 20.83
CA ALA A 638 -16.86 20.86 22.04
C ALA A 638 -18.38 21.10 22.22
N ALA A 639 -18.88 20.87 23.42
CA ALA A 639 -20.29 21.11 23.75
C ALA A 639 -20.62 22.59 23.65
N GLU A 640 -21.77 22.92 23.07
CA GLU A 640 -22.25 24.29 22.97
C GLU A 640 -22.39 24.90 24.42
N GLY A 641 -21.93 26.14 24.59
CA GLY A 641 -21.93 26.83 25.91
C GLY A 641 -20.83 26.40 26.87
N SER A 642 -19.96 25.43 26.51
CA SER A 642 -18.82 25.03 27.32
C SER A 642 -17.70 26.10 27.32
N GLU A 643 -16.81 26.05 28.34
CA GLU A 643 -15.60 26.87 28.35
C GLU A 643 -14.73 26.63 27.13
N GLU A 644 -14.62 25.36 26.65
CA GLU A 644 -13.92 25.00 25.45
C GLU A 644 -14.47 25.71 24.21
N ALA A 645 -15.79 25.78 24.08
CA ALA A 645 -16.48 26.43 22.95
C ALA A 645 -16.56 27.96 23.08
N SER A 646 -16.13 28.57 24.19
CA SER A 646 -16.30 30.01 24.46
C SER A 646 -15.61 30.93 23.45
N THR A 647 -14.59 30.45 22.77
CA THR A 647 -13.87 31.21 21.74
C THR A 647 -14.43 30.99 20.29
N CYS A 648 -15.40 30.10 20.13
CA CYS A 648 -16.09 29.85 18.87
C CYS A 648 -16.94 31.05 18.45
N LYS A 649 -16.62 31.68 17.33
CA LYS A 649 -17.35 32.83 16.77
C LYS A 649 -17.90 32.57 15.37
N ARG A 650 -17.68 31.37 14.81
CA ARG A 650 -18.03 31.04 13.45
C ARG A 650 -18.63 29.64 13.39
N HIS A 651 -19.71 29.53 12.64
CA HIS A 651 -20.33 28.26 12.27
C HIS A 651 -20.29 28.07 10.77
N ALA A 652 -20.24 26.84 10.30
CA ALA A 652 -20.45 26.52 8.91
C ALA A 652 -21.82 27.06 8.46
N PRO A 653 -21.98 27.45 7.18
CA PRO A 653 -23.26 27.89 6.63
C PRO A 653 -24.39 26.90 6.94
N GLN A 654 -25.59 27.45 7.26
CA GLN A 654 -26.75 26.64 7.65
C GLN A 654 -27.07 25.55 6.61
N ALA A 655 -26.95 25.85 5.31
CA ALA A 655 -27.18 24.88 4.23
C ALA A 655 -26.19 23.71 4.30
N GLN A 656 -24.90 23.98 4.62
CA GLN A 656 -23.90 22.94 4.81
C GLN A 656 -24.19 22.10 6.05
N ARG A 657 -24.57 22.71 7.16
CA ARG A 657 -24.96 21.99 8.38
C ARG A 657 -26.18 21.10 8.19
N ALA A 658 -27.15 21.53 7.38
CA ALA A 658 -28.30 20.71 7.01
C ALA A 658 -27.88 19.45 6.23
N LYS A 659 -26.99 19.60 5.22
CA LYS A 659 -26.41 18.46 4.51
C LYS A 659 -25.61 17.53 5.44
N MET A 660 -24.81 18.07 6.35
CA MET A 660 -24.08 17.27 7.31
C MET A 660 -25.03 16.43 8.19
N SER A 661 -26.17 16.99 8.59
CA SER A 661 -27.20 16.27 9.35
C SER A 661 -27.81 15.13 8.53
N GLU A 662 -28.03 15.32 7.23
CA GLU A 662 -28.46 14.28 6.29
C GLU A 662 -27.40 13.19 6.16
N TYR A 663 -26.13 13.57 5.99
CA TYR A 663 -25.01 12.63 5.79
C TYR A 663 -24.51 11.97 7.07
N ARG A 664 -25.00 12.40 8.25
CA ARG A 664 -24.58 11.86 9.54
C ARG A 664 -24.72 10.34 9.64
N ALA A 665 -25.72 9.77 8.98
CA ALA A 665 -25.95 8.31 8.97
C ALA A 665 -24.73 7.55 8.44
N TRP A 666 -24.03 8.06 7.42
CA TRP A 666 -22.87 7.41 6.84
C TRP A 666 -21.72 7.25 7.86
N PHE A 667 -21.47 8.29 8.65
CA PHE A 667 -20.45 8.26 9.71
C PHE A 667 -20.86 7.33 10.85
N ARG A 668 -22.16 7.37 11.23
CA ARG A 668 -22.70 6.54 12.31
C ARG A 668 -22.65 5.05 11.97
N GLU A 669 -22.97 4.70 10.74
CA GLU A 669 -23.04 3.32 10.25
C GLU A 669 -21.68 2.81 9.77
N ARG A 670 -20.64 3.65 9.74
CA ARG A 670 -19.32 3.32 9.18
C ARG A 670 -19.41 2.83 7.73
N HIS A 671 -20.29 3.46 6.97
CA HIS A 671 -20.57 3.08 5.60
C HIS A 671 -20.64 4.33 4.70
N TRP A 672 -19.84 4.34 3.60
CA TRP A 672 -19.97 5.36 2.57
C TRP A 672 -21.11 5.01 1.60
N PRO A 673 -21.86 5.99 1.12
CA PRO A 673 -22.82 5.72 0.06
C PRO A 673 -22.10 5.28 -1.21
N ALA A 674 -22.73 4.40 -1.98
CA ALA A 674 -22.28 4.13 -3.34
C ALA A 674 -22.34 5.42 -4.18
N HIS A 675 -21.42 5.57 -5.13
CA HIS A 675 -21.51 6.68 -6.09
C HIS A 675 -22.79 6.58 -6.89
N SER A 676 -23.59 7.63 -6.85
CA SER A 676 -24.85 7.73 -7.59
C SER A 676 -24.62 7.91 -9.09
#